data_374700eb739697ac3fe96444a3da45d2
#
_entry.id   374700eb739697ac3fe96444a3da45d2
#
_cell.length_a   1.000
_cell.length_b   1.000
_cell.length_c   1.000
_cell.angle_alpha   90.00
_cell.angle_beta   90.00
_cell.angle_gamma   90.00
#
_symmetry.space_group_name_H-M   'P 1'
#
loop_
_entity.id
_entity.type
_entity.pdbx_description
1 polymer ?
#
loop_
_entity_poly.entity_id
_entity_poly.type
_entity_poly.pdbx_seq_one_letter_code
_entity_poly.pdbx_strand_id
1 'polypeptide(L)'
;MNKENIKARLQILLERYNQTTRLEAKENVSEETIRTWLNEFLGLFGWDVKNTHEVIQERCLRGAAGERLREIQSPHRKPDYILINGTNIKSFLDAKAPTVDIIDDPQVAYQIRSYGWSAQVPCAFVSNFDTFVIFDTRMSPTPDMPANYGAKCISIDEYLDNFDVLYDHLAHDLICNNYLYELYETTAIEGKSRVDDHFSAVLSNFRLRIANNLLYNNQEFGNDADALNYYTQVILDRIIFIRVCESKGIEEQGKLKSFCDSQSGFWESFKNSCYFEFYNHYDGPMFTRDARFHELHVDNAILEEFIQNLYYPYPYCFDVIPVKVIAKIYEEFLGIKLVIRGNNVIAETKEEYIRTNGAVSTPEHIVDMICRQTIDIAQCQTVEELMATEVLDPCCGSGVFLIACYEILVKRLSDILRHNAAEMQTHQELFCLLGDELMLTMEARRAIVKNCLYGIDCDAAAIEVTKMSIALKIVDGNNQLAWEDIGAFGERVLREISDNIKLGNTLVDFDRAFSADQIIAIKPLNIRKEFNSVFGNHGGFRYIVGNPPYVETKHYKAASPIMHEYLTNKYATFEGKADLSVLFIERCLSLLARNGKFGLIVQRRWFKTNYGRMARHMITHGHYLSKLIDFKATDIFPGRITYVSIMVLEKGGNPHLQYYYMPEAADTIRTKFENADESGHFTGCQFQNIDYDDDDAPWAFESFAIQSLKKRLQEEWGTLGQYPQLQVKDGIQALWKKMYHLQNVQFHNGIATGKNGFGEVVTVEKDILRAVIYNKVFYPFKKVEPDAYCIFPYNGASADPIKFNEMEIRYPLAYRYLKENEDRIKENVQCREGVMWHTFTREHNQSMYDVDKIIIPMTAKDTIATYISNRGLYMDNANVWFITIPNADSKIMKAITCVINSTVFSVLGKAGANPQTGEYYKFNKQFLTPIPFPSVKLTADSEAVLYLSSIFDEITELQDRYLVATQNQKEVFTRALKEKWSDLDEVCFNLYEVTDVEKAQIQAIGRTISRIDLLNGAE
;
A
#
# COMPACT_ATOMS: atom_id res chain seq x y z
N MET A 1 35.52 9.35 7.92
CA MET A 1 36.62 10.38 7.99
C MET A 1 36.01 11.76 8.22
N ASN A 2 36.70 12.68 8.91
CA ASN A 2 36.21 14.07 9.02
C ASN A 2 36.33 14.77 7.65
N LYS A 3 35.31 15.52 7.25
CA LYS A 3 35.17 16.27 5.98
C LYS A 3 36.40 17.12 5.65
N GLU A 4 36.98 17.81 6.64
CA GLU A 4 38.21 18.61 6.50
C GLU A 4 39.42 17.76 6.12
N ASN A 5 39.56 16.57 6.67
CA ASN A 5 40.69 15.67 6.35
C ASN A 5 40.57 15.16 4.91
N ILE A 6 39.36 14.87 4.44
CA ILE A 6 39.11 14.46 3.03
C ILE A 6 39.54 15.60 2.10
N LYS A 7 39.16 16.85 2.39
CA LYS A 7 39.51 18.03 1.59
C LYS A 7 41.03 18.23 1.50
N ALA A 8 41.72 18.09 2.61
CA ALA A 8 43.19 18.22 2.65
C ALA A 8 43.88 17.11 1.83
N ARG A 9 43.41 15.88 1.91
CA ARG A 9 43.94 14.75 1.11
C ARG A 9 43.61 14.90 -0.37
N LEU A 10 42.43 15.45 -0.70
CA LEU A 10 42.08 15.77 -2.08
C LEU A 10 43.04 16.78 -2.66
N GLN A 11 43.40 17.82 -1.93
CA GLN A 11 44.40 18.81 -2.38
C GLN A 11 45.71 18.13 -2.76
N ILE A 12 46.21 17.23 -1.93
CA ILE A 12 47.46 16.47 -2.21
C ILE A 12 47.33 15.63 -3.48
N LEU A 13 46.18 14.96 -3.67
CA LEU A 13 45.91 14.16 -4.87
C LEU A 13 45.93 15.04 -6.13
N LEU A 14 45.29 16.20 -6.10
CA LEU A 14 45.22 17.14 -7.21
C LEU A 14 46.62 17.73 -7.54
N GLU A 15 47.43 18.05 -6.53
CA GLU A 15 48.82 18.50 -6.72
C GLU A 15 49.67 17.43 -7.41
N ARG A 16 49.53 16.14 -7.02
CA ARG A 16 50.22 15.03 -7.70
C ARG A 16 49.77 14.86 -9.14
N TYR A 17 48.48 14.88 -9.42
CA TYR A 17 47.96 14.78 -10.76
C TYR A 17 48.43 15.94 -11.64
N ASN A 18 48.41 17.17 -11.15
CA ASN A 18 48.86 18.37 -11.86
C ASN A 18 50.35 18.34 -12.19
N GLN A 19 51.17 17.71 -11.31
CA GLN A 19 52.65 17.61 -11.50
C GLN A 19 53.04 16.43 -12.40
N THR A 20 52.14 15.52 -12.71
CA THR A 20 52.41 14.31 -13.49
C THR A 20 51.53 14.22 -14.72
N THR A 21 50.40 13.57 -14.59
CA THR A 21 49.52 13.18 -15.72
C THR A 21 48.98 14.37 -16.51
N ARG A 22 48.66 15.50 -15.84
CA ARG A 22 48.15 16.70 -16.54
C ARG A 22 49.19 17.38 -17.42
N LEU A 23 50.44 17.11 -17.19
CA LEU A 23 51.57 17.64 -18.03
C LEU A 23 51.80 16.81 -19.30
N GLU A 24 51.23 15.60 -19.37
CA GLU A 24 51.35 14.76 -20.55
C GLU A 24 50.41 15.25 -21.65
N ALA A 25 50.75 14.97 -22.90
CA ALA A 25 49.84 15.21 -24.02
C ALA A 25 48.61 14.32 -23.90
N LYS A 26 47.41 14.88 -24.10
CA LYS A 26 46.13 14.20 -23.86
C LYS A 26 46.03 12.88 -24.62
N GLU A 27 46.64 12.79 -25.78
CA GLU A 27 46.67 11.58 -26.60
C GLU A 27 47.46 10.42 -25.96
N ASN A 28 48.37 10.73 -25.03
CA ASN A 28 49.18 9.75 -24.34
C ASN A 28 48.54 9.23 -23.04
N VAL A 29 47.52 9.92 -22.54
CA VAL A 29 46.83 9.57 -21.31
C VAL A 29 45.67 8.62 -21.66
N SER A 30 45.82 7.37 -21.25
CA SER A 30 44.79 6.35 -21.49
C SER A 30 43.65 6.45 -20.47
N GLU A 31 42.50 5.94 -20.84
CA GLU A 31 41.35 5.76 -19.92
C GLU A 31 41.74 4.95 -18.67
N GLU A 32 42.62 3.94 -18.82
CA GLU A 32 43.17 3.15 -17.75
C GLU A 32 43.96 3.98 -16.74
N THR A 33 44.72 4.99 -17.27
CA THR A 33 45.43 5.95 -16.40
C THR A 33 44.44 6.79 -15.58
N ILE A 34 43.33 7.24 -16.21
CA ILE A 34 42.26 7.97 -15.53
C ILE A 34 41.60 7.10 -14.49
N ARG A 35 41.32 5.83 -14.77
CA ARG A 35 40.75 4.89 -13.77
C ARG A 35 41.64 4.76 -12.54
N THR A 36 42.95 4.78 -12.71
CA THR A 36 43.88 4.72 -11.58
C THR A 36 43.70 5.93 -10.64
N TRP A 37 43.60 7.13 -11.21
CA TRP A 37 43.32 8.35 -10.42
C TRP A 37 41.93 8.35 -9.79
N LEU A 38 40.93 7.87 -10.49
CA LEU A 38 39.55 7.76 -9.97
C LEU A 38 39.45 6.74 -8.83
N ASN A 39 40.24 5.66 -8.86
CA ASN A 39 40.34 4.70 -7.75
C ASN A 39 40.81 5.37 -6.45
N GLU A 40 41.90 6.19 -6.54
CA GLU A 40 42.39 6.96 -5.39
C GLU A 40 41.37 8.01 -4.94
N PHE A 41 40.69 8.67 -5.90
CA PHE A 41 39.69 9.69 -5.66
C PHE A 41 38.47 9.11 -4.92
N LEU A 42 37.90 8.01 -5.38
CA LEU A 42 36.78 7.32 -4.71
C LEU A 42 37.20 6.85 -3.31
N GLY A 43 38.44 6.36 -3.15
CA GLY A 43 38.99 5.97 -1.85
C GLY A 43 39.07 7.10 -0.84
N LEU A 44 39.26 8.37 -1.27
CA LEU A 44 39.19 9.54 -0.39
C LEU A 44 37.80 9.75 0.20
N PHE A 45 36.76 9.50 -0.58
CA PHE A 45 35.36 9.62 -0.16
C PHE A 45 34.80 8.39 0.57
N GLY A 46 35.71 7.40 0.86
CA GLY A 46 35.38 6.26 1.70
C GLY A 46 34.99 4.97 0.99
N TRP A 47 35.04 4.94 -0.36
CA TRP A 47 34.77 3.74 -1.16
C TRP A 47 35.99 2.81 -1.19
N ASP A 48 35.81 1.55 -0.88
CA ASP A 48 36.81 0.52 -1.14
C ASP A 48 36.60 -0.07 -2.53
N VAL A 49 37.36 0.44 -3.50
CA VAL A 49 37.28 0.02 -4.91
C VAL A 49 37.74 -1.43 -5.14
N LYS A 50 38.29 -2.11 -4.11
CA LYS A 50 38.61 -3.55 -4.16
C LYS A 50 37.49 -4.41 -3.58
N ASN A 51 36.60 -3.81 -2.83
CA ASN A 51 35.43 -4.48 -2.25
C ASN A 51 34.28 -4.47 -3.24
N THR A 52 33.98 -5.61 -3.84
CA THR A 52 32.88 -5.72 -4.85
C THR A 52 31.49 -5.60 -4.26
N HIS A 53 31.34 -5.51 -2.92
CA HIS A 53 30.09 -5.13 -2.25
C HIS A 53 29.88 -3.61 -2.14
N GLU A 54 30.90 -2.84 -2.48
CA GLU A 54 30.84 -1.38 -2.52
C GLU A 54 31.01 -0.83 -3.94
N VAL A 55 31.96 -1.41 -4.73
CA VAL A 55 32.26 -0.94 -6.08
C VAL A 55 32.49 -2.10 -7.02
N ILE A 56 31.63 -2.25 -8.01
CA ILE A 56 31.83 -3.21 -9.13
C ILE A 56 32.58 -2.49 -10.25
N GLN A 57 33.73 -3.03 -10.68
CA GLN A 57 34.53 -2.50 -11.80
C GLN A 57 34.42 -3.41 -13.01
N GLU A 58 34.41 -2.86 -14.24
CA GLU A 58 34.39 -3.63 -15.50
C GLU A 58 35.57 -4.59 -15.65
N ARG A 59 36.70 -4.32 -14.99
CA ARG A 59 37.92 -5.17 -15.05
C ARG A 59 37.79 -6.55 -14.42
N CYS A 60 36.82 -6.76 -13.55
CA CYS A 60 36.55 -8.09 -12.97
C CYS A 60 36.06 -9.10 -14.03
N LEU A 61 35.89 -8.68 -15.28
CA LEU A 61 35.33 -9.43 -16.41
C LEU A 61 36.37 -9.86 -17.44
N ARG A 62 37.65 -10.11 -17.05
CA ARG A 62 38.68 -10.58 -17.95
C ARG A 62 38.66 -12.08 -18.15
N GLY A 63 38.32 -12.51 -19.39
CA GLY A 63 38.33 -13.87 -19.91
C GLY A 63 37.80 -13.87 -21.34
N ALA A 64 37.63 -15.05 -21.97
CA ALA A 64 37.11 -15.21 -23.33
C ALA A 64 35.74 -14.47 -23.53
N ALA A 65 34.95 -14.28 -22.48
CA ALA A 65 33.73 -13.51 -22.51
C ALA A 65 33.96 -12.00 -22.66
N GLY A 66 35.02 -11.46 -22.09
CA GLY A 66 35.39 -10.02 -22.22
C GLY A 66 35.91 -9.71 -23.65
N GLU A 67 36.51 -10.67 -24.36
CA GLU A 67 36.90 -10.52 -25.76
C GLU A 67 35.71 -10.58 -26.71
N ARG A 68 34.73 -11.44 -26.46
CA ARG A 68 33.45 -11.48 -27.22
C ARG A 68 32.63 -10.20 -27.08
N LEU A 69 32.58 -9.55 -25.88
CA LEU A 69 31.91 -8.27 -25.68
C LEU A 69 32.56 -7.11 -26.46
N ARG A 70 33.89 -7.20 -26.76
CA ARG A 70 34.57 -6.20 -27.59
C ARG A 70 34.26 -6.32 -29.07
N GLU A 71 33.93 -7.50 -29.55
CA GLU A 71 33.57 -7.77 -30.95
C GLU A 71 32.13 -7.36 -31.27
N ILE A 72 31.23 -7.34 -30.27
CA ILE A 72 29.86 -6.87 -30.45
C ILE A 72 29.89 -5.35 -30.22
N GLN A 73 29.77 -4.56 -31.28
CA GLN A 73 29.62 -3.10 -31.25
C GLN A 73 28.26 -2.73 -30.61
N SER A 74 28.12 -2.95 -29.28
CA SER A 74 27.00 -2.43 -28.52
C SER A 74 27.28 -0.97 -28.22
N PRO A 75 26.40 -0.03 -28.57
CA PRO A 75 26.55 1.37 -28.18
C PRO A 75 26.42 1.59 -26.65
N HIS A 76 25.97 0.58 -25.91
CA HIS A 76 25.91 0.59 -24.47
C HIS A 76 27.07 -0.22 -23.88
N ARG A 77 28.22 0.43 -23.71
CA ARG A 77 29.27 -0.10 -22.84
C ARG A 77 28.81 0.00 -21.39
N LYS A 78 29.08 -1.02 -20.58
CA LYS A 78 28.80 -0.95 -19.14
C LYS A 78 29.58 0.20 -18.52
N PRO A 79 29.05 0.90 -17.50
CA PRO A 79 29.80 1.92 -16.78
C PRO A 79 31.03 1.30 -16.11
N ASP A 80 32.13 2.04 -16.04
CA ASP A 80 33.38 1.57 -15.45
C ASP A 80 33.27 1.23 -13.96
N TYR A 81 32.39 1.94 -13.25
CA TYR A 81 32.12 1.75 -11.82
C TYR A 81 30.64 1.74 -11.56
N ILE A 82 30.19 0.75 -10.83
CA ILE A 82 28.85 0.69 -10.24
C ILE A 82 29.04 0.82 -8.72
N LEU A 83 28.55 1.90 -8.14
CA LEU A 83 28.59 2.14 -6.70
C LEU A 83 27.37 1.44 -6.07
N ILE A 84 27.62 0.55 -5.13
CA ILE A 84 26.57 -0.28 -4.52
C ILE A 84 26.66 -0.26 -2.98
N ASN A 85 25.54 -0.62 -2.36
CA ASN A 85 25.50 -0.97 -0.94
C ASN A 85 24.84 -2.36 -0.85
N GLY A 86 25.66 -3.38 -0.65
CA GLY A 86 25.22 -4.77 -0.75
C GLY A 86 24.74 -5.12 -2.16
N THR A 87 23.44 -5.34 -2.35
CA THR A 87 22.84 -5.62 -3.68
C THR A 87 22.21 -4.39 -4.34
N ASN A 88 22.16 -3.25 -3.65
CA ASN A 88 21.46 -2.07 -4.12
C ASN A 88 22.40 -1.11 -4.85
N ILE A 89 22.14 -0.86 -6.13
CA ILE A 89 22.84 0.14 -6.93
C ILE A 89 22.52 1.54 -6.36
N LYS A 90 23.54 2.33 -6.10
CA LYS A 90 23.44 3.69 -5.57
C LYS A 90 23.76 4.76 -6.58
N SER A 91 24.74 4.51 -7.48
CA SER A 91 25.11 5.40 -8.57
C SER A 91 26.05 4.71 -9.56
N PHE A 92 26.40 5.40 -10.62
CA PHE A 92 27.36 4.97 -11.64
C PHE A 92 28.43 6.04 -11.85
N LEU A 93 29.66 5.60 -12.16
CA LEU A 93 30.73 6.49 -12.62
C LEU A 93 31.39 5.88 -13.85
N ASP A 94 31.49 6.66 -14.92
CA ASP A 94 32.14 6.26 -16.15
C ASP A 94 33.42 7.07 -16.37
N ALA A 95 34.54 6.39 -16.62
CA ALA A 95 35.83 7.00 -16.85
C ALA A 95 36.03 7.24 -18.36
N LYS A 96 36.57 8.33 -18.77
CA LYS A 96 36.87 8.65 -20.16
C LYS A 96 38.33 9.15 -20.28
N ALA A 97 38.95 8.83 -21.42
CA ALA A 97 40.24 9.42 -21.75
C ALA A 97 40.11 10.95 -21.93
N PRO A 98 41.17 11.76 -21.61
CA PRO A 98 41.11 13.22 -21.74
C PRO A 98 40.86 13.74 -23.15
N THR A 99 40.95 12.87 -24.17
CA THR A 99 40.62 13.18 -25.58
C THR A 99 39.13 13.10 -25.87
N VAL A 100 38.33 12.54 -24.98
CA VAL A 100 36.88 12.42 -25.14
C VAL A 100 36.22 13.68 -24.58
N ASP A 101 35.32 14.27 -25.37
CA ASP A 101 34.48 15.37 -24.89
C ASP A 101 33.36 14.81 -23.99
N ILE A 102 33.50 15.03 -22.67
CA ILE A 102 32.49 14.56 -21.70
C ILE A 102 31.45 15.62 -21.35
N ILE A 103 31.60 16.83 -21.89
CA ILE A 103 30.70 17.97 -21.60
C ILE A 103 29.64 18.09 -22.70
N ASP A 104 30.05 18.05 -23.96
CA ASP A 104 29.19 18.37 -25.10
C ASP A 104 28.85 17.14 -25.98
N ASP A 105 29.41 15.95 -25.70
CA ASP A 105 29.08 14.72 -26.46
C ASP A 105 27.73 14.13 -26.00
N PRO A 106 26.65 14.21 -26.82
CA PRO A 106 25.37 13.65 -26.47
C PRO A 106 25.39 12.14 -26.23
N GLN A 107 26.29 11.39 -26.86
CA GLN A 107 26.36 9.93 -26.70
C GLN A 107 26.87 9.53 -25.32
N VAL A 108 27.90 10.25 -24.80
CA VAL A 108 28.42 10.06 -23.44
C VAL A 108 27.31 10.35 -22.41
N ALA A 109 26.63 11.49 -22.58
CA ALA A 109 25.53 11.87 -21.71
C ALA A 109 24.36 10.89 -21.78
N TYR A 110 23.98 10.45 -22.97
CA TYR A 110 22.92 9.49 -23.19
C TYR A 110 23.22 8.14 -22.51
N GLN A 111 24.45 7.63 -22.68
CA GLN A 111 24.86 6.38 -22.07
C GLN A 111 24.70 6.40 -20.55
N ILE A 112 25.29 7.37 -19.87
CA ILE A 112 25.30 7.41 -18.40
C ILE A 112 23.90 7.69 -17.83
N ARG A 113 23.12 8.55 -18.49
CA ARG A 113 21.73 8.82 -18.11
C ARG A 113 20.84 7.59 -18.26
N SER A 114 21.04 6.79 -19.34
CA SER A 114 20.28 5.56 -19.54
C SER A 114 20.53 4.55 -18.42
N TYR A 115 21.75 4.40 -17.97
CA TYR A 115 22.06 3.56 -16.82
C TYR A 115 21.42 4.08 -15.53
N GLY A 116 21.61 5.36 -15.21
CA GLY A 116 21.02 5.94 -14.00
C GLY A 116 19.51 5.89 -13.98
N TRP A 117 18.85 6.20 -15.11
CA TRP A 117 17.40 6.15 -15.24
C TRP A 117 16.86 4.71 -15.15
N SER A 118 17.51 3.76 -15.83
CA SER A 118 17.12 2.34 -15.79
C SER A 118 17.24 1.74 -14.39
N ALA A 119 18.28 2.10 -13.65
CA ALA A 119 18.49 1.66 -12.27
C ALA A 119 17.68 2.48 -11.24
N GLN A 120 16.96 3.53 -11.67
CA GLN A 120 16.19 4.44 -10.82
C GLN A 120 17.06 5.17 -9.77
N VAL A 121 18.33 5.44 -10.06
CA VAL A 121 19.19 6.27 -9.22
C VAL A 121 19.04 7.75 -9.58
N PRO A 122 19.14 8.70 -8.62
CA PRO A 122 18.84 10.10 -8.90
C PRO A 122 19.91 10.82 -9.72
N CYS A 123 21.16 10.37 -9.67
CA CYS A 123 22.26 10.93 -10.46
C CYS A 123 23.31 9.86 -10.80
N ALA A 124 24.13 10.16 -11.82
CA ALA A 124 25.25 9.35 -12.24
C ALA A 124 26.39 10.26 -12.74
N PHE A 125 27.63 9.74 -12.81
CA PHE A 125 28.81 10.53 -12.99
C PHE A 125 29.63 10.12 -14.21
N VAL A 126 30.29 11.10 -14.84
CA VAL A 126 31.33 10.86 -15.84
C VAL A 126 32.56 11.70 -15.50
N SER A 127 33.76 11.13 -15.61
CA SER A 127 34.95 11.89 -15.36
C SER A 127 36.12 11.46 -16.23
N ASN A 128 36.91 12.44 -16.72
CA ASN A 128 38.23 12.25 -17.29
C ASN A 128 39.33 12.81 -16.34
N PHE A 129 39.00 12.99 -15.09
CA PHE A 129 39.78 13.59 -13.99
C PHE A 129 40.00 15.12 -14.13
N ASP A 130 40.23 15.64 -15.36
CA ASP A 130 40.26 17.08 -15.61
C ASP A 130 38.92 17.75 -15.40
N THR A 131 37.85 16.99 -15.57
CA THR A 131 36.46 17.41 -15.35
C THR A 131 35.69 16.27 -14.73
N PHE A 132 34.81 16.62 -13.78
CA PHE A 132 33.82 15.74 -13.17
C PHE A 132 32.44 16.25 -13.50
N VAL A 133 31.58 15.41 -14.14
CA VAL A 133 30.24 15.77 -14.56
C VAL A 133 29.22 14.94 -13.77
N ILE A 134 28.28 15.61 -13.14
CA ILE A 134 27.15 15.03 -12.42
C ILE A 134 25.92 15.17 -13.30
N PHE A 135 25.32 14.05 -13.71
CA PHE A 135 24.11 14.02 -14.50
C PHE A 135 22.89 13.69 -13.65
N ASP A 136 21.83 14.50 -13.77
CA ASP A 136 20.51 14.12 -13.24
C ASP A 136 19.90 13.03 -14.14
N THR A 137 19.51 11.92 -13.51
CA THR A 137 19.02 10.72 -14.22
C THR A 137 17.53 10.44 -13.98
N ARG A 138 16.78 11.39 -13.43
CA ARG A 138 15.35 11.21 -13.11
C ARG A 138 14.39 11.41 -14.28
N MET A 139 14.89 11.61 -15.49
CA MET A 139 14.10 11.74 -16.71
C MET A 139 14.50 10.70 -17.75
N SER A 140 13.55 10.29 -18.60
CA SER A 140 13.84 9.37 -19.70
C SER A 140 14.79 10.04 -20.70
N PRO A 141 16.00 9.52 -20.90
CA PRO A 141 16.94 10.10 -21.84
C PRO A 141 16.56 9.77 -23.28
N THR A 142 16.85 10.68 -24.21
CA THR A 142 16.76 10.47 -25.66
C THR A 142 18.11 10.76 -26.31
N PRO A 143 18.46 10.11 -27.44
CA PRO A 143 19.77 10.32 -28.10
C PRO A 143 20.01 11.75 -28.57
N ASP A 144 18.96 12.52 -28.78
CA ASP A 144 19.01 13.92 -29.23
C ASP A 144 18.97 14.93 -28.07
N MET A 145 18.90 14.45 -26.81
CA MET A 145 18.91 15.31 -25.64
C MET A 145 20.28 15.99 -25.50
N PRO A 146 20.32 17.33 -25.32
CA PRO A 146 21.58 18.05 -25.13
C PRO A 146 22.41 17.48 -23.99
N ALA A 147 23.72 17.34 -24.22
CA ALA A 147 24.63 16.75 -23.23
C ALA A 147 24.63 17.50 -21.88
N ASN A 148 24.56 18.82 -21.92
CA ASN A 148 24.54 19.69 -20.74
C ASN A 148 23.19 19.80 -20.03
N TYR A 149 22.10 19.23 -20.56
CA TYR A 149 20.79 19.28 -19.91
C TYR A 149 20.79 18.49 -18.59
N GLY A 150 20.51 19.15 -17.46
CA GLY A 150 20.55 18.53 -16.13
C GLY A 150 21.95 18.05 -15.72
N ALA A 151 23.02 18.61 -16.32
CA ALA A 151 24.39 18.28 -15.99
C ALA A 151 25.06 19.40 -15.17
N LYS A 152 25.85 19.03 -14.18
CA LYS A 152 26.73 19.94 -13.43
C LYS A 152 28.18 19.54 -13.67
N CYS A 153 28.91 20.41 -14.37
CA CYS A 153 30.33 20.23 -14.67
C CYS A 153 31.17 20.92 -13.59
N ILE A 154 32.22 20.26 -13.12
CA ILE A 154 33.20 20.78 -12.14
C ILE A 154 34.57 20.53 -12.75
N SER A 155 35.32 21.61 -13.05
CA SER A 155 36.69 21.52 -13.52
C SER A 155 37.59 21.13 -12.36
N ILE A 156 38.73 20.45 -12.64
CA ILE A 156 39.73 20.06 -11.62
C ILE A 156 40.23 21.27 -10.83
N ASP A 157 40.36 22.43 -11.48
CA ASP A 157 40.79 23.66 -10.83
C ASP A 157 39.76 24.20 -9.82
N GLU A 158 38.50 23.72 -9.88
CA GLU A 158 37.35 24.09 -9.03
C GLU A 158 36.99 23.00 -8.02
N TYR A 159 37.66 21.84 -7.99
CA TYR A 159 37.31 20.72 -7.08
C TYR A 159 37.32 21.12 -5.62
N LEU A 160 38.28 21.98 -5.19
CA LEU A 160 38.39 22.45 -3.80
C LEU A 160 37.33 23.51 -3.47
N ASP A 161 36.94 24.34 -4.44
CA ASP A 161 35.89 25.33 -4.25
C ASP A 161 34.46 24.68 -4.25
N ASN A 162 34.28 23.64 -5.04
CA ASN A 162 33.06 22.83 -5.08
C ASN A 162 33.14 21.56 -4.21
N PHE A 163 34.03 21.54 -3.22
CA PHE A 163 34.27 20.35 -2.39
C PHE A 163 32.98 19.86 -1.71
N ASP A 164 32.15 20.77 -1.22
CA ASP A 164 30.87 20.41 -0.58
C ASP A 164 29.94 19.65 -1.55
N VAL A 165 29.90 20.07 -2.80
CA VAL A 165 29.11 19.38 -3.83
C VAL A 165 29.64 17.99 -4.13
N LEU A 166 30.98 17.85 -4.28
CA LEU A 166 31.60 16.55 -4.48
C LEU A 166 31.38 15.63 -3.28
N TYR A 167 31.48 16.17 -2.07
CA TYR A 167 31.26 15.41 -0.84
C TYR A 167 29.81 14.89 -0.74
N ASP A 168 28.83 15.75 -0.99
CA ASP A 168 27.41 15.42 -0.92
C ASP A 168 27.02 14.35 -1.97
N HIS A 169 27.74 14.26 -3.11
CA HIS A 169 27.46 13.32 -4.18
C HIS A 169 28.34 12.06 -4.16
N LEU A 170 29.45 12.05 -3.41
CA LEU A 170 30.44 10.97 -3.47
C LEU A 170 30.74 10.31 -2.13
N ALA A 171 30.40 10.94 -0.99
CA ALA A 171 30.73 10.36 0.31
C ALA A 171 29.98 9.06 0.54
N HIS A 172 30.70 7.96 0.74
CA HIS A 172 30.16 6.62 0.93
C HIS A 172 29.03 6.57 1.97
N ASP A 173 29.28 7.15 3.17
CA ASP A 173 28.31 7.12 4.25
C ASP A 173 27.01 7.86 3.89
N LEU A 174 27.09 8.95 3.12
CA LEU A 174 25.91 9.70 2.67
C LEU A 174 25.13 8.91 1.62
N ILE A 175 25.83 8.38 0.61
CA ILE A 175 25.22 7.65 -0.51
C ILE A 175 24.57 6.36 -0.02
N CYS A 176 25.26 5.62 0.85
CA CYS A 176 24.73 4.38 1.42
C CYS A 176 23.48 4.61 2.29
N ASN A 177 23.36 5.80 2.92
CA ASN A 177 22.19 6.21 3.70
C ASN A 177 21.12 6.95 2.87
N ASN A 178 21.08 6.77 1.55
CA ASN A 178 20.08 7.32 0.63
C ASN A 178 20.03 8.86 0.55
N TYR A 179 21.07 9.57 1.02
CA TYR A 179 21.11 11.03 0.98
C TYR A 179 20.92 11.64 -0.41
N LEU A 180 21.39 10.97 -1.48
CA LEU A 180 21.16 11.42 -2.85
C LEU A 180 19.66 11.50 -3.21
N TYR A 181 18.85 10.56 -2.73
CA TYR A 181 17.40 10.60 -2.98
C TYR A 181 16.77 11.81 -2.28
N GLU A 182 17.12 12.09 -1.04
CA GLU A 182 16.65 13.27 -0.28
C GLU A 182 17.09 14.58 -0.96
N LEU A 183 18.36 14.65 -1.38
CA LEU A 183 18.94 15.83 -2.06
C LEU A 183 18.19 16.15 -3.35
N TYR A 184 17.83 15.12 -4.13
CA TYR A 184 17.17 15.29 -5.41
C TYR A 184 15.64 15.38 -5.31
N GLU A 185 15.01 14.95 -4.21
CA GLU A 185 13.58 15.17 -3.97
C GLU A 185 13.20 16.65 -3.94
N THR A 186 14.03 17.48 -3.32
CA THR A 186 13.81 18.92 -3.20
C THR A 186 14.09 19.69 -4.50
N THR A 187 14.76 19.06 -5.46
CA THR A 187 15.15 19.69 -6.73
C THR A 187 14.10 19.45 -7.81
N ALA A 188 13.45 20.51 -8.27
CA ALA A 188 12.51 20.40 -9.39
C ALA A 188 13.26 20.15 -10.70
N ILE A 189 12.79 19.18 -11.49
CA ILE A 189 13.23 18.96 -12.87
C ILE A 189 12.00 18.78 -13.76
N GLU A 190 12.04 19.42 -14.92
CA GLU A 190 10.97 19.29 -15.92
C GLU A 190 11.11 17.94 -16.67
N GLY A 191 10.00 17.26 -16.89
CA GLY A 191 9.99 15.96 -17.60
C GLY A 191 10.42 14.76 -16.72
N LYS A 192 10.35 14.87 -15.38
CA LYS A 192 10.60 13.74 -14.48
C LYS A 192 9.73 12.54 -14.88
N SER A 193 10.38 11.40 -15.13
CA SER A 193 9.72 10.14 -15.50
C SER A 193 10.46 8.96 -14.89
N ARG A 194 9.70 7.95 -14.52
CA ARG A 194 10.26 6.70 -13.98
C ARG A 194 10.31 5.64 -15.06
N VAL A 195 11.28 4.74 -14.99
CA VAL A 195 11.42 3.65 -15.95
C VAL A 195 10.24 2.68 -15.87
N ASP A 196 9.70 2.44 -14.67
CA ASP A 196 8.53 1.59 -14.46
C ASP A 196 7.30 2.14 -15.19
N ASP A 197 6.97 3.44 -15.02
CA ASP A 197 5.82 4.07 -15.68
C ASP A 197 5.96 4.06 -17.22
N HIS A 198 7.16 4.39 -17.73
CA HIS A 198 7.43 4.43 -19.16
C HIS A 198 7.38 3.04 -19.79
N PHE A 199 8.02 2.06 -19.14
CA PHE A 199 8.06 0.70 -19.65
C PHE A 199 6.70 0.00 -19.53
N SER A 200 5.95 0.26 -18.45
CA SER A 200 4.55 -0.19 -18.29
C SER A 200 3.65 0.31 -19.43
N ALA A 201 3.78 1.57 -19.82
CA ALA A 201 3.02 2.13 -20.94
C ALA A 201 3.37 1.45 -22.27
N VAL A 202 4.66 1.19 -22.55
CA VAL A 202 5.11 0.47 -23.75
C VAL A 202 4.55 -0.94 -23.76
N LEU A 203 4.72 -1.69 -22.69
CA LEU A 203 4.22 -3.07 -22.57
C LEU A 203 2.70 -3.15 -22.68
N SER A 204 1.96 -2.22 -22.06
CA SER A 204 0.49 -2.16 -22.16
C SER A 204 0.00 -1.96 -23.59
N ASN A 205 0.67 -1.08 -24.34
CA ASN A 205 0.38 -0.86 -25.76
C ASN A 205 0.60 -2.15 -26.57
N PHE A 206 1.77 -2.76 -26.45
CA PHE A 206 2.06 -3.99 -27.20
C PHE A 206 1.20 -5.18 -26.76
N ARG A 207 0.88 -5.31 -25.47
CA ARG A 207 -0.05 -6.32 -24.96
C ARG A 207 -1.41 -6.24 -25.67
N LEU A 208 -1.97 -5.05 -25.80
CA LEU A 208 -3.25 -4.86 -26.49
C LEU A 208 -3.16 -5.14 -27.98
N ARG A 209 -2.07 -4.71 -28.65
CA ARG A 209 -1.83 -4.93 -30.09
C ARG A 209 -1.60 -6.41 -30.41
N ILE A 210 -0.80 -7.11 -29.61
CA ILE A 210 -0.56 -8.56 -29.75
C ILE A 210 -1.85 -9.33 -29.54
N ALA A 211 -2.67 -8.98 -28.55
CA ALA A 211 -3.95 -9.62 -28.29
C ALA A 211 -4.93 -9.45 -29.47
N ASN A 212 -5.04 -8.25 -30.03
CA ASN A 212 -5.86 -8.01 -31.21
C ASN A 212 -5.36 -8.81 -32.43
N ASN A 213 -4.06 -8.91 -32.62
CA ASN A 213 -3.47 -9.69 -33.68
C ASN A 213 -3.68 -11.21 -33.50
N LEU A 214 -3.52 -11.71 -32.27
CA LEU A 214 -3.87 -13.09 -31.92
C LEU A 214 -5.34 -13.41 -32.21
N LEU A 215 -6.26 -12.53 -31.80
CA LEU A 215 -7.70 -12.72 -32.07
C LEU A 215 -7.99 -12.74 -33.57
N TYR A 216 -7.32 -11.89 -34.35
CA TYR A 216 -7.52 -11.81 -35.79
C TYR A 216 -7.01 -13.06 -36.53
N ASN A 217 -5.82 -13.56 -36.17
CA ASN A 217 -5.17 -14.66 -36.84
C ASN A 217 -5.59 -16.05 -36.34
N ASN A 218 -6.17 -16.15 -35.13
CA ASN A 218 -6.55 -17.40 -34.47
C ASN A 218 -8.02 -17.34 -34.02
N GLN A 219 -8.95 -17.76 -34.89
CA GLN A 219 -10.40 -17.57 -34.71
C GLN A 219 -10.97 -18.28 -33.47
N GLU A 220 -10.30 -19.33 -32.98
CA GLU A 220 -10.69 -20.06 -31.77
C GLU A 220 -10.72 -19.18 -30.51
N PHE A 221 -9.93 -18.10 -30.47
CA PHE A 221 -9.96 -17.15 -29.34
C PHE A 221 -11.25 -16.32 -29.25
N GLY A 222 -12.06 -16.27 -30.32
CA GLY A 222 -13.33 -15.53 -30.29
C GLY A 222 -14.30 -15.97 -29.18
N ASN A 223 -14.19 -17.22 -28.74
CA ASN A 223 -14.98 -17.80 -27.65
C ASN A 223 -14.14 -18.13 -26.40
N ASP A 224 -12.85 -17.80 -26.35
CA ASP A 224 -11.93 -18.16 -25.27
C ASP A 224 -11.04 -16.97 -24.88
N ALA A 225 -11.66 -15.99 -24.25
CA ALA A 225 -10.97 -14.77 -23.81
C ALA A 225 -9.89 -15.05 -22.75
N ASP A 226 -10.05 -16.09 -21.94
CA ASP A 226 -9.07 -16.42 -20.91
C ASP A 226 -7.81 -17.03 -21.54
N ALA A 227 -7.93 -17.87 -22.55
CA ALA A 227 -6.78 -18.34 -23.32
C ALA A 227 -6.11 -17.20 -24.10
N LEU A 228 -6.87 -16.26 -24.66
CA LEU A 228 -6.31 -15.08 -25.31
C LEU A 228 -5.45 -14.26 -24.34
N ASN A 229 -5.95 -14.00 -23.14
CA ASN A 229 -5.19 -13.32 -22.09
C ASN A 229 -3.91 -14.07 -21.73
N TYR A 230 -4.02 -15.39 -21.53
CA TYR A 230 -2.90 -16.24 -21.15
C TYR A 230 -1.80 -16.24 -22.22
N TYR A 231 -2.11 -16.51 -23.49
CA TYR A 231 -1.09 -16.57 -24.54
C TYR A 231 -0.50 -15.20 -24.88
N THR A 232 -1.28 -14.13 -24.78
CA THR A 232 -0.74 -12.78 -24.92
C THR A 232 0.33 -12.52 -23.85
N GLN A 233 0.06 -12.91 -22.61
CA GLN A 233 0.99 -12.76 -21.50
C GLN A 233 2.24 -13.61 -21.69
N VAL A 234 2.08 -14.88 -22.04
CA VAL A 234 3.19 -15.83 -22.28
C VAL A 234 4.15 -15.33 -23.37
N ILE A 235 3.64 -14.73 -24.46
CA ILE A 235 4.49 -14.14 -25.51
C ILE A 235 5.36 -13.02 -24.96
N LEU A 236 4.75 -12.09 -24.23
CA LEU A 236 5.48 -10.95 -23.62
C LEU A 236 6.52 -11.43 -22.60
N ASP A 237 6.14 -12.35 -21.71
CA ASP A 237 7.00 -12.89 -20.67
C ASP A 237 8.25 -13.56 -21.25
N ARG A 238 8.06 -14.39 -22.27
CA ARG A 238 9.16 -15.09 -22.95
C ARG A 238 10.11 -14.11 -23.64
N ILE A 239 9.59 -13.10 -24.34
CA ILE A 239 10.40 -12.07 -24.99
C ILE A 239 11.21 -11.28 -23.97
N ILE A 240 10.57 -10.78 -22.90
CA ILE A 240 11.24 -9.99 -21.86
C ILE A 240 12.29 -10.84 -21.14
N PHE A 241 11.96 -12.08 -20.80
CA PHE A 241 12.90 -12.99 -20.15
C PHE A 241 14.17 -13.17 -20.99
N ILE A 242 14.05 -13.52 -22.28
CA ILE A 242 15.21 -13.68 -23.18
C ILE A 242 15.98 -12.36 -23.32
N ARG A 243 15.29 -11.22 -23.42
CA ARG A 243 15.95 -9.90 -23.49
C ARG A 243 16.80 -9.60 -22.25
N VAL A 244 16.32 -9.95 -21.06
CA VAL A 244 17.09 -9.84 -19.81
C VAL A 244 18.27 -10.81 -19.83
N CYS A 245 18.05 -12.06 -20.26
CA CYS A 245 19.13 -13.06 -20.38
C CYS A 245 20.24 -12.59 -21.32
N GLU A 246 19.90 -11.98 -22.45
CA GLU A 246 20.89 -11.36 -23.35
C GLU A 246 21.71 -10.27 -22.64
N SER A 247 21.04 -9.36 -21.93
CA SER A 247 21.70 -8.24 -21.24
C SER A 247 22.65 -8.70 -20.14
N LYS A 248 22.36 -9.86 -19.54
CA LYS A 248 23.17 -10.47 -18.50
C LYS A 248 24.23 -11.43 -19.08
N GLY A 249 24.29 -11.61 -20.41
CA GLY A 249 25.26 -12.45 -21.09
C GLY A 249 24.99 -13.96 -21.00
N ILE A 250 23.75 -14.35 -20.66
CA ILE A 250 23.29 -15.75 -20.63
C ILE A 250 22.97 -16.24 -22.04
N GLU A 251 22.30 -15.40 -22.79
CA GLU A 251 22.06 -15.60 -24.22
C GLU A 251 22.96 -14.67 -25.02
N GLU A 252 23.17 -15.02 -26.30
CA GLU A 252 23.92 -14.18 -27.21
C GLU A 252 23.25 -12.81 -27.34
N GLN A 253 24.04 -11.76 -27.27
CA GLN A 253 23.55 -10.40 -27.45
C GLN A 253 22.90 -10.25 -28.85
N GLY A 254 21.66 -9.71 -28.83
CA GLY A 254 20.90 -9.53 -30.07
C GLY A 254 20.23 -10.83 -30.58
N LYS A 255 20.09 -11.86 -29.76
CA LYS A 255 19.40 -13.11 -30.09
C LYS A 255 17.99 -12.87 -30.62
N LEU A 256 17.20 -12.05 -29.93
CA LEU A 256 15.85 -11.67 -30.42
C LEU A 256 15.90 -10.88 -31.74
N LYS A 257 16.89 -9.98 -31.91
CA LYS A 257 17.08 -9.29 -33.20
C LYS A 257 17.44 -10.27 -34.34
N SER A 258 18.24 -11.30 -34.08
CA SER A 258 18.61 -12.27 -35.08
C SER A 258 17.39 -13.04 -35.63
N PHE A 259 16.32 -13.17 -34.85
CA PHE A 259 15.05 -13.73 -35.32
C PHE A 259 14.33 -12.81 -36.31
N CYS A 260 14.47 -11.48 -36.17
CA CYS A 260 13.92 -10.51 -37.14
C CYS A 260 14.61 -10.63 -38.51
N ASP A 261 15.92 -10.99 -38.54
CA ASP A 261 16.71 -11.11 -39.76
C ASP A 261 16.60 -12.54 -40.40
N SER A 262 15.85 -13.43 -39.76
CA SER A 262 15.65 -14.80 -40.21
C SER A 262 14.78 -14.89 -41.46
N GLN A 263 15.09 -15.82 -42.39
CA GLN A 263 14.26 -16.08 -43.59
C GLN A 263 12.84 -16.54 -43.23
N SER A 264 12.64 -17.18 -42.09
CA SER A 264 11.33 -17.63 -41.60
C SER A 264 10.53 -16.52 -40.89
N GLY A 265 11.15 -15.39 -40.65
CA GLY A 265 10.59 -14.27 -39.85
C GLY A 265 10.70 -14.50 -38.34
N PHE A 266 10.42 -13.42 -37.59
CA PHE A 266 10.57 -13.43 -36.14
C PHE A 266 9.72 -14.53 -35.48
N TRP A 267 8.41 -14.56 -35.75
CA TRP A 267 7.48 -15.46 -35.05
C TRP A 267 7.83 -16.95 -35.19
N GLU A 268 8.09 -17.40 -36.44
CA GLU A 268 8.43 -18.80 -36.67
C GLU A 268 9.77 -19.19 -36.03
N SER A 269 10.76 -18.31 -36.07
CA SER A 269 12.06 -18.54 -35.44
C SER A 269 11.94 -18.57 -33.91
N PHE A 270 11.21 -17.61 -33.34
CA PHE A 270 11.02 -17.48 -31.90
C PHE A 270 10.24 -18.66 -31.30
N LYS A 271 9.09 -19.02 -31.88
CA LYS A 271 8.31 -20.16 -31.37
C LYS A 271 9.04 -21.50 -31.49
N ASN A 272 9.82 -21.68 -32.55
CA ASN A 272 10.65 -22.88 -32.69
C ASN A 272 11.76 -22.89 -31.64
N SER A 273 12.45 -21.78 -31.41
CA SER A 273 13.45 -21.68 -30.34
C SER A 273 12.81 -21.89 -28.95
N CYS A 274 11.62 -21.38 -28.69
CA CYS A 274 10.89 -21.66 -27.46
C CYS A 274 10.57 -23.13 -27.24
N TYR A 275 10.23 -23.87 -28.33
CA TYR A 275 9.86 -25.27 -28.28
C TYR A 275 11.06 -26.23 -28.15
N PHE A 276 12.20 -25.90 -28.78
CA PHE A 276 13.36 -26.76 -28.83
C PHE A 276 14.52 -26.24 -27.98
N GLU A 277 15.04 -25.05 -28.27
CA GLU A 277 16.26 -24.49 -27.69
C GLU A 277 16.03 -24.02 -26.25
N PHE A 278 15.14 -23.07 -26.04
CA PHE A 278 14.88 -22.50 -24.72
C PHE A 278 14.22 -23.50 -23.78
N TYR A 279 13.38 -24.41 -24.30
CA TYR A 279 12.88 -25.54 -23.50
C TYR A 279 14.03 -26.41 -22.97
N ASN A 280 15.04 -26.73 -23.78
CA ASN A 280 16.15 -27.54 -23.32
C ASN A 280 17.11 -26.77 -22.41
N HIS A 281 17.29 -25.45 -22.62
CA HIS A 281 18.16 -24.63 -21.81
C HIS A 281 17.54 -24.31 -20.44
N TYR A 282 16.27 -23.95 -20.40
CA TYR A 282 15.63 -23.45 -19.18
C TYR A 282 14.72 -24.48 -18.52
N ASP A 283 14.25 -25.48 -19.25
CA ASP A 283 13.36 -26.59 -18.82
C ASP A 283 12.46 -26.22 -17.62
N GLY A 284 11.53 -25.32 -17.85
CA GLY A 284 10.70 -24.81 -16.80
C GLY A 284 9.34 -24.32 -17.29
N PRO A 285 8.56 -23.75 -16.41
CA PRO A 285 7.19 -23.32 -16.70
C PRO A 285 7.09 -22.30 -17.83
N MET A 286 8.12 -21.48 -18.04
CA MET A 286 8.10 -20.45 -19.08
C MET A 286 8.23 -21.00 -20.50
N PHE A 287 8.97 -22.09 -20.69
CA PHE A 287 9.24 -22.67 -21.98
C PHE A 287 8.73 -24.13 -22.07
N THR A 288 7.45 -24.32 -21.74
CA THR A 288 6.80 -25.63 -21.89
C THR A 288 6.58 -25.97 -23.35
N ARG A 289 6.62 -27.28 -23.71
CA ARG A 289 6.22 -27.78 -25.03
C ARG A 289 4.70 -27.75 -25.18
N ASP A 290 4.16 -26.57 -25.29
CA ASP A 290 2.74 -26.32 -25.49
C ASP A 290 2.42 -26.38 -26.98
N ALA A 291 1.68 -27.42 -27.42
CA ALA A 291 1.28 -27.60 -28.78
C ALA A 291 0.42 -26.44 -29.30
N ARG A 292 -0.49 -25.92 -28.46
CA ARG A 292 -1.35 -24.79 -28.84
C ARG A 292 -0.52 -23.52 -29.08
N PHE A 293 0.47 -23.24 -28.21
CA PHE A 293 1.39 -22.10 -28.42
C PHE A 293 2.13 -22.22 -29.76
N HIS A 294 2.57 -23.45 -30.12
CA HIS A 294 3.32 -23.70 -31.37
C HIS A 294 2.44 -23.53 -32.61
N GLU A 295 1.12 -23.76 -32.49
CA GLU A 295 0.15 -23.59 -33.59
C GLU A 295 -0.30 -22.14 -33.79
N LEU A 296 -0.02 -21.24 -32.85
CA LEU A 296 -0.43 -19.83 -32.94
C LEU A 296 0.21 -19.11 -34.11
N HIS A 297 -0.56 -18.19 -34.67
CA HIS A 297 -0.12 -17.26 -35.71
C HIS A 297 -0.12 -15.82 -35.19
N VAL A 298 1.05 -15.16 -35.30
CA VAL A 298 1.25 -13.76 -34.96
C VAL A 298 2.01 -13.08 -36.08
N ASP A 299 1.58 -11.86 -36.46
CA ASP A 299 2.24 -11.10 -37.53
C ASP A 299 3.60 -10.59 -37.06
N ASN A 300 4.63 -10.87 -37.86
CA ASN A 300 6.01 -10.48 -37.56
C ASN A 300 6.16 -8.97 -37.31
N ALA A 301 5.50 -8.12 -38.11
CA ALA A 301 5.65 -6.68 -38.02
C ALA A 301 5.37 -6.10 -36.61
N ILE A 302 4.38 -6.63 -35.89
CA ILE A 302 4.07 -6.17 -34.53
C ILE A 302 5.16 -6.58 -33.55
N LEU A 303 5.66 -7.81 -33.68
CA LEU A 303 6.70 -8.33 -32.80
C LEU A 303 8.05 -7.70 -33.09
N GLU A 304 8.39 -7.48 -34.34
CA GLU A 304 9.62 -6.79 -34.77
C GLU A 304 9.64 -5.35 -34.24
N GLU A 305 8.52 -4.63 -34.33
CA GLU A 305 8.39 -3.31 -33.73
C GLU A 305 8.56 -3.36 -32.21
N PHE A 306 7.95 -4.34 -31.52
CA PHE A 306 8.14 -4.53 -30.10
C PHE A 306 9.60 -4.81 -29.74
N ILE A 307 10.26 -5.70 -30.47
CA ILE A 307 11.68 -6.00 -30.28
C ILE A 307 12.54 -4.76 -30.46
N GLN A 308 12.28 -3.95 -31.51
CA GLN A 308 13.00 -2.69 -31.69
C GLN A 308 12.91 -1.76 -30.49
N ASN A 309 11.75 -1.72 -29.82
CA ASN A 309 11.55 -0.90 -28.63
C ASN A 309 12.33 -1.40 -27.37
N LEU A 310 12.89 -2.60 -27.43
CA LEU A 310 13.67 -3.19 -26.33
C LEU A 310 15.18 -2.96 -26.47
N TYR A 311 15.63 -2.35 -27.57
CA TYR A 311 17.03 -2.09 -27.84
C TYR A 311 17.27 -0.61 -28.19
N TYR A 312 18.54 -0.25 -28.32
CA TYR A 312 18.91 1.08 -28.78
C TYR A 312 18.14 1.46 -30.07
N PRO A 313 17.58 2.67 -30.24
CA PRO A 313 17.79 3.89 -29.40
C PRO A 313 16.86 4.05 -28.18
N TYR A 314 16.18 3.04 -27.73
CA TYR A 314 15.41 3.10 -26.50
C TYR A 314 16.31 2.98 -25.27
N PRO A 315 16.03 3.72 -24.15
CA PRO A 315 16.99 3.89 -23.04
C PRO A 315 17.02 2.76 -22.01
N TYR A 316 16.47 1.58 -22.34
CA TYR A 316 16.39 0.47 -21.38
C TYR A 316 17.71 -0.30 -21.28
N CYS A 317 18.34 -0.22 -20.12
CA CYS A 317 19.51 -1.04 -19.76
C CYS A 317 19.03 -2.21 -18.87
N PHE A 318 18.62 -3.31 -19.49
CA PHE A 318 18.05 -4.49 -18.79
C PHE A 318 19.02 -5.20 -17.85
N ASP A 319 20.32 -4.95 -17.96
CA ASP A 319 21.33 -5.45 -17.03
C ASP A 319 21.28 -4.78 -15.65
N VAL A 320 20.75 -3.56 -15.56
CA VAL A 320 20.63 -2.79 -14.32
C VAL A 320 19.19 -2.50 -13.88
N ILE A 321 18.18 -2.76 -14.72
CA ILE A 321 16.77 -2.65 -14.30
C ILE A 321 16.52 -3.67 -13.18
N PRO A 322 16.11 -3.24 -11.96
CA PRO A 322 15.82 -4.17 -10.88
C PRO A 322 14.69 -5.14 -11.23
N VAL A 323 14.84 -6.41 -10.91
CA VAL A 323 13.79 -7.43 -11.16
C VAL A 323 12.47 -7.04 -10.50
N LYS A 324 12.51 -6.38 -9.33
CA LYS A 324 11.33 -5.85 -8.65
C LYS A 324 10.54 -4.84 -9.49
N VAL A 325 11.22 -4.05 -10.35
CA VAL A 325 10.56 -3.12 -11.29
C VAL A 325 9.78 -3.89 -12.33
N ILE A 326 10.37 -4.94 -12.88
CA ILE A 326 9.70 -5.83 -13.86
C ILE A 326 8.48 -6.49 -13.21
N ALA A 327 8.64 -7.05 -12.01
CA ALA A 327 7.55 -7.67 -11.25
C ALA A 327 6.40 -6.68 -10.98
N LYS A 328 6.71 -5.43 -10.61
CA LYS A 328 5.71 -4.37 -10.38
C LYS A 328 4.91 -4.04 -11.64
N ILE A 329 5.56 -3.92 -12.80
CA ILE A 329 4.89 -3.66 -14.08
C ILE A 329 3.89 -4.77 -14.40
N TYR A 330 4.28 -6.01 -14.19
CA TYR A 330 3.39 -7.15 -14.38
C TYR A 330 2.24 -7.20 -13.38
N GLU A 331 2.46 -6.74 -12.15
CA GLU A 331 1.39 -6.60 -11.14
C GLU A 331 0.30 -5.61 -11.59
N GLU A 332 0.68 -4.51 -12.25
CA GLU A 332 -0.28 -3.59 -12.87
C GLU A 332 -1.13 -4.30 -13.94
N PHE A 333 -0.54 -5.20 -14.72
CA PHE A 333 -1.26 -6.01 -15.72
C PHE A 333 -2.25 -7.00 -15.10
N LEU A 334 -1.96 -7.54 -13.91
CA LEU A 334 -2.90 -8.41 -13.20
C LEU A 334 -4.23 -7.71 -12.88
N GLY A 335 -4.21 -6.38 -12.73
CA GLY A 335 -5.41 -5.56 -12.54
C GLY A 335 -6.25 -5.33 -13.80
N ILE A 336 -5.71 -5.65 -14.98
CA ILE A 336 -6.32 -5.35 -16.28
C ILE A 336 -6.64 -6.65 -17.02
N LYS A 337 -7.92 -6.87 -17.37
CA LYS A 337 -8.36 -7.98 -18.22
C LYS A 337 -8.53 -7.49 -19.66
N LEU A 338 -8.04 -8.29 -20.60
CA LEU A 338 -8.36 -8.11 -22.02
C LEU A 338 -9.71 -8.75 -22.31
N VAL A 339 -10.64 -7.96 -22.82
CA VAL A 339 -12.02 -8.36 -23.08
C VAL A 339 -12.32 -8.24 -24.57
N ILE A 340 -12.95 -9.28 -25.14
CA ILE A 340 -13.35 -9.29 -26.54
C ILE A 340 -14.68 -8.54 -26.70
N ARG A 341 -14.68 -7.46 -27.49
CA ARG A 341 -15.87 -6.68 -27.85
C ARG A 341 -16.05 -6.69 -29.38
N GLY A 342 -16.93 -7.53 -29.86
CA GLY A 342 -17.04 -7.79 -31.30
C GLY A 342 -15.76 -8.42 -31.86
N ASN A 343 -15.12 -7.75 -32.83
CA ASN A 343 -13.87 -8.22 -33.45
C ASN A 343 -12.60 -7.58 -32.86
N ASN A 344 -12.72 -6.84 -31.75
CA ASN A 344 -11.61 -6.14 -31.14
C ASN A 344 -11.41 -6.58 -29.69
N VAL A 345 -10.17 -6.50 -29.23
CA VAL A 345 -9.80 -6.64 -27.82
C VAL A 345 -9.67 -5.26 -27.23
N ILE A 346 -10.27 -5.06 -26.07
CA ILE A 346 -10.10 -3.84 -25.25
C ILE A 346 -9.58 -4.21 -23.87
N ALA A 347 -8.86 -3.29 -23.26
CA ALA A 347 -8.36 -3.43 -21.90
C ALA A 347 -9.40 -2.87 -20.92
N GLU A 348 -9.91 -3.68 -20.03
CA GLU A 348 -10.83 -3.27 -18.96
C GLU A 348 -10.21 -3.60 -17.60
N THR A 349 -10.37 -2.70 -16.62
CA THR A 349 -9.98 -3.02 -15.25
C THR A 349 -10.91 -4.13 -14.75
N LYS A 350 -10.35 -5.19 -14.18
CA LYS A 350 -11.13 -6.29 -13.61
C LYS A 350 -12.15 -5.73 -12.62
N GLU A 351 -13.43 -6.13 -12.74
CA GLU A 351 -14.50 -5.65 -11.82
C GLU A 351 -14.18 -5.96 -10.36
N GLU A 352 -13.51 -7.05 -10.08
CA GLU A 352 -13.02 -7.43 -8.77
C GLU A 352 -12.05 -6.38 -8.22
N TYR A 353 -11.18 -5.82 -9.06
CA TYR A 353 -10.27 -4.74 -8.69
C TYR A 353 -10.98 -3.39 -8.48
N ILE A 354 -12.05 -3.12 -9.23
CA ILE A 354 -12.86 -1.90 -9.06
C ILE A 354 -13.73 -2.00 -7.79
N ARG A 355 -14.43 -3.14 -7.63
CA ARG A 355 -15.44 -3.32 -6.56
C ARG A 355 -14.84 -3.64 -5.20
N THR A 356 -13.66 -4.24 -5.15
CA THR A 356 -13.07 -4.78 -3.93
C THR A 356 -11.94 -3.90 -3.39
N ASN A 357 -11.57 -2.81 -4.09
CA ASN A 357 -10.25 -2.19 -3.89
C ASN A 357 -9.14 -3.29 -3.85
N GLY A 358 -9.38 -4.38 -4.57
CA GLY A 358 -8.62 -5.64 -4.54
C GLY A 358 -7.17 -5.45 -4.86
N ALA A 359 -6.42 -6.46 -5.12
CA ALA A 359 -4.96 -6.50 -5.23
C ALA A 359 -4.29 -5.11 -5.39
N VAL A 360 -3.72 -4.64 -4.33
CA VAL A 360 -2.94 -3.39 -4.29
C VAL A 360 -1.49 -3.79 -4.29
N SER A 361 -0.71 -3.28 -5.25
CA SER A 361 0.74 -3.44 -5.22
C SER A 361 1.27 -2.97 -3.87
N THR A 362 1.95 -3.87 -3.17
CA THR A 362 2.51 -3.55 -1.86
C THR A 362 3.81 -2.77 -2.05
N PRO A 363 3.94 -1.56 -1.48
CA PRO A 363 5.17 -0.80 -1.59
C PRO A 363 6.38 -1.59 -1.09
N GLU A 364 7.50 -1.50 -1.80
CA GLU A 364 8.71 -2.30 -1.55
C GLU A 364 9.19 -2.22 -0.09
N HIS A 365 9.26 -1.01 0.48
CA HIS A 365 9.66 -0.82 1.89
C HIS A 365 8.73 -1.52 2.89
N ILE A 366 7.46 -1.72 2.54
CA ILE A 366 6.48 -2.49 3.35
C ILE A 366 6.73 -3.98 3.20
N VAL A 367 6.98 -4.47 1.97
CA VAL A 367 7.32 -5.87 1.72
C VAL A 367 8.58 -6.25 2.50
N ASP A 368 9.64 -5.46 2.36
CA ASP A 368 10.92 -5.70 3.03
C ASP A 368 10.76 -5.68 4.56
N MET A 369 9.97 -4.73 5.11
CA MET A 369 9.71 -4.67 6.55
C MET A 369 8.95 -5.90 7.04
N ILE A 370 7.91 -6.33 6.34
CA ILE A 370 7.15 -7.54 6.72
C ILE A 370 8.09 -8.76 6.73
N CYS A 371 8.89 -8.93 5.68
CA CYS A 371 9.83 -10.04 5.59
C CYS A 371 10.86 -10.02 6.72
N ARG A 372 11.52 -8.88 6.99
CA ARG A 372 12.51 -8.75 8.07
C ARG A 372 11.91 -8.93 9.47
N GLN A 373 10.66 -8.48 9.69
CA GLN A 373 9.99 -8.65 10.99
C GLN A 373 9.49 -10.08 11.22
N THR A 374 9.29 -10.86 10.15
CA THR A 374 8.73 -12.21 10.20
C THR A 374 9.80 -13.28 10.16
N ILE A 375 10.77 -13.16 9.24
CA ILE A 375 11.79 -14.18 8.96
C ILE A 375 12.97 -13.97 9.89
N ASP A 376 13.06 -14.82 10.91
CA ASP A 376 14.15 -14.80 11.88
C ASP A 376 15.13 -15.95 11.60
N ILE A 377 16.05 -15.69 10.67
CA ILE A 377 17.10 -16.64 10.27
C ILE A 377 18.48 -16.32 10.83
N ALA A 378 18.60 -15.30 11.68
CA ALA A 378 19.87 -14.98 12.33
C ALA A 378 20.41 -16.14 13.18
N GLN A 379 19.52 -17.00 13.66
CA GLN A 379 19.88 -18.17 14.46
C GLN A 379 20.36 -19.37 13.62
N CYS A 380 20.08 -19.42 12.30
CA CYS A 380 20.57 -20.48 11.44
C CYS A 380 22.10 -20.39 11.33
N GLN A 381 22.81 -21.40 11.81
CA GLN A 381 24.28 -21.45 11.82
C GLN A 381 24.86 -22.38 10.75
N THR A 382 24.02 -23.22 10.15
CA THR A 382 24.40 -24.21 9.13
C THR A 382 23.57 -24.00 7.85
N VAL A 383 24.10 -24.49 6.74
CA VAL A 383 23.39 -24.52 5.46
C VAL A 383 22.11 -25.36 5.56
N GLU A 384 22.17 -26.49 6.28
CA GLU A 384 21.02 -27.39 6.44
C GLU A 384 19.87 -26.69 7.21
N GLU A 385 20.17 -25.98 8.30
CA GLU A 385 19.17 -25.19 9.04
C GLU A 385 18.54 -24.10 8.19
N LEU A 386 19.33 -23.46 7.34
CA LEU A 386 18.82 -22.44 6.42
C LEU A 386 17.94 -23.06 5.33
N MET A 387 18.35 -24.19 4.74
CA MET A 387 17.58 -24.90 3.70
C MET A 387 16.28 -25.53 4.25
N ALA A 388 16.16 -25.68 5.58
CA ALA A 388 14.93 -26.07 6.24
C ALA A 388 14.01 -24.87 6.61
N THR A 389 14.24 -23.72 5.98
CA THR A 389 13.46 -22.49 6.22
C THR A 389 12.41 -22.34 5.11
N GLU A 390 11.28 -23.05 5.26
CA GLU A 390 10.17 -22.97 4.30
C GLU A 390 9.34 -21.71 4.53
N VAL A 391 9.28 -20.86 3.50
CA VAL A 391 8.51 -19.60 3.47
C VAL A 391 7.38 -19.72 2.46
N LEU A 392 6.14 -19.50 2.87
CA LEU A 392 4.96 -19.47 1.99
C LEU A 392 4.46 -18.04 1.82
N ASP A 393 4.17 -17.66 0.57
CA ASP A 393 3.25 -16.56 0.27
C ASP A 393 1.91 -17.17 -0.19
N PRO A 394 0.83 -17.05 0.62
CA PRO A 394 -0.45 -17.68 0.34
C PRO A 394 -1.29 -16.97 -0.73
N CYS A 395 -0.82 -15.83 -1.27
CA CYS A 395 -1.46 -15.02 -2.30
C CYS A 395 -0.39 -14.21 -3.06
N CYS A 396 0.53 -14.94 -3.71
CA CYS A 396 1.84 -14.42 -4.12
C CYS A 396 1.82 -13.35 -5.23
N GLY A 397 0.72 -13.19 -5.97
CA GLY A 397 0.59 -12.17 -6.99
C GLY A 397 1.74 -12.20 -8.01
N SER A 398 2.53 -11.15 -8.07
CA SER A 398 3.74 -11.03 -8.92
C SER A 398 5.01 -11.59 -8.28
N GLY A 399 4.94 -12.11 -7.04
CA GLY A 399 6.07 -12.74 -6.34
C GLY A 399 6.96 -11.77 -5.54
N VAL A 400 6.57 -10.52 -5.33
CA VAL A 400 7.41 -9.51 -4.67
C VAL A 400 7.85 -9.91 -3.25
N PHE A 401 6.98 -10.57 -2.46
CA PHE A 401 7.35 -11.10 -1.16
C PHE A 401 8.37 -12.24 -1.26
N LEU A 402 8.19 -13.14 -2.22
CA LEU A 402 9.12 -14.25 -2.44
C LEU A 402 10.50 -13.76 -2.89
N ILE A 403 10.55 -12.69 -3.71
CA ILE A 403 11.81 -12.04 -4.10
C ILE A 403 12.51 -11.44 -2.88
N ALA A 404 11.79 -10.74 -2.00
CA ALA A 404 12.36 -10.17 -0.79
C ALA A 404 12.87 -11.28 0.16
N CYS A 405 12.11 -12.35 0.32
CA CYS A 405 12.54 -13.52 1.09
C CYS A 405 13.80 -14.17 0.51
N TYR A 406 13.87 -14.30 -0.81
CA TYR A 406 15.04 -14.81 -1.50
C TYR A 406 16.30 -13.99 -1.19
N GLU A 407 16.21 -12.66 -1.24
CA GLU A 407 17.33 -11.76 -0.93
C GLU A 407 17.83 -11.95 0.51
N ILE A 408 16.93 -12.08 1.47
CA ILE A 408 17.26 -12.35 2.88
C ILE A 408 17.99 -13.70 3.03
N LEU A 409 17.49 -14.74 2.37
CA LEU A 409 18.04 -16.10 2.44
C LEU A 409 19.41 -16.19 1.75
N VAL A 410 19.57 -15.58 0.56
CA VAL A 410 20.85 -15.50 -0.17
C VAL A 410 21.92 -14.83 0.65
N LYS A 411 21.58 -13.69 1.28
CA LYS A 411 22.51 -12.98 2.17
C LYS A 411 22.94 -13.87 3.34
N ARG A 412 21.98 -14.50 4.02
CA ARG A 412 22.28 -15.38 5.13
C ARG A 412 23.15 -16.57 4.75
N LEU A 413 22.90 -17.19 3.59
CA LEU A 413 23.75 -18.27 3.09
C LEU A 413 25.18 -17.81 2.88
N SER A 414 25.38 -16.64 2.27
CA SER A 414 26.71 -16.04 2.10
C SER A 414 27.40 -15.80 3.46
N ASP A 415 26.66 -15.32 4.45
CA ASP A 415 27.20 -15.06 5.79
C ASP A 415 27.59 -16.37 6.50
N ILE A 416 26.75 -17.43 6.41
CA ILE A 416 27.07 -18.74 6.97
C ILE A 416 28.35 -19.27 6.35
N LEU A 417 28.47 -19.27 5.02
CA LEU A 417 29.66 -19.80 4.33
C LEU A 417 30.93 -18.99 4.62
N ARG A 418 30.82 -17.65 4.81
CA ARG A 418 31.96 -16.80 5.15
C ARG A 418 32.47 -17.00 6.56
N HIS A 419 31.58 -17.20 7.52
CA HIS A 419 31.94 -17.20 8.94
C HIS A 419 32.03 -18.60 9.54
N ASN A 420 31.62 -19.64 8.84
CA ASN A 420 31.68 -21.04 9.29
C ASN A 420 32.58 -21.89 8.37
N ALA A 421 33.84 -22.08 8.78
CA ALA A 421 34.84 -22.82 8.00
C ALA A 421 34.44 -24.30 7.75
N ALA A 422 33.65 -24.91 8.65
CA ALA A 422 33.17 -26.29 8.46
C ALA A 422 32.11 -26.36 7.36
N GLU A 423 31.17 -25.43 7.36
CA GLU A 423 30.16 -25.33 6.29
C GLU A 423 30.83 -25.03 4.93
N MET A 424 31.81 -24.12 4.90
CA MET A 424 32.59 -23.81 3.73
C MET A 424 33.31 -25.03 3.15
N GLN A 425 33.87 -25.90 3.99
CA GLN A 425 34.52 -27.14 3.56
C GLN A 425 33.52 -28.20 3.07
N THR A 426 32.34 -28.24 3.67
CA THR A 426 31.32 -29.25 3.37
C THR A 426 30.55 -28.93 2.09
N HIS A 427 30.33 -27.65 1.81
CA HIS A 427 29.46 -27.17 0.73
C HIS A 427 30.21 -26.38 -0.36
N GLN A 428 31.33 -26.95 -0.86
CA GLN A 428 32.16 -26.30 -1.90
C GLN A 428 31.42 -26.04 -3.21
N GLU A 429 30.36 -26.80 -3.48
CA GLU A 429 29.50 -26.62 -4.66
C GLU A 429 28.62 -25.37 -4.62
N LEU A 430 28.41 -24.79 -3.42
CA LEU A 430 27.50 -23.66 -3.26
C LEU A 430 28.18 -22.29 -3.50
N PHE A 431 29.50 -22.24 -3.58
CA PHE A 431 30.20 -20.97 -3.80
C PHE A 431 31.45 -21.15 -4.65
N CYS A 432 31.94 -20.03 -5.16
CA CYS A 432 33.26 -19.91 -5.75
C CYS A 432 33.99 -18.72 -5.12
N LEU A 433 35.32 -18.77 -5.11
CA LEU A 433 36.15 -17.67 -4.59
C LEU A 433 36.75 -16.90 -5.78
N LEU A 434 36.50 -15.58 -5.79
CA LEU A 434 37.13 -14.66 -6.72
C LEU A 434 38.10 -13.78 -5.92
N GLY A 435 39.39 -14.19 -5.89
CA GLY A 435 40.33 -13.62 -4.93
C GLY A 435 39.93 -14.01 -3.50
N ASP A 436 39.68 -13.02 -2.65
CA ASP A 436 39.21 -13.23 -1.26
C ASP A 436 37.68 -13.18 -1.14
N GLU A 437 36.96 -12.98 -2.24
CA GLU A 437 35.52 -12.82 -2.23
C GLU A 437 34.78 -14.11 -2.49
N LEU A 438 33.79 -14.43 -1.62
CA LEU A 438 32.90 -15.57 -1.76
C LEU A 438 31.66 -15.16 -2.58
N MET A 439 31.47 -15.85 -3.69
CA MET A 439 30.30 -15.71 -4.57
C MET A 439 29.47 -16.99 -4.58
N LEU A 440 28.16 -16.86 -4.39
CA LEU A 440 27.24 -17.99 -4.47
C LEU A 440 27.08 -18.49 -5.91
N THR A 441 27.18 -19.80 -6.09
CA THR A 441 26.94 -20.46 -7.37
C THR A 441 25.45 -20.44 -7.73
N MET A 442 25.16 -20.80 -8.99
CA MET A 442 23.78 -21.00 -9.45
C MET A 442 23.10 -22.13 -8.66
N GLU A 443 23.84 -23.19 -8.31
CA GLU A 443 23.31 -24.30 -7.50
C GLU A 443 22.83 -23.83 -6.13
N ALA A 444 23.61 -22.97 -5.45
CA ALA A 444 23.20 -22.36 -4.18
C ALA A 444 21.89 -21.58 -4.29
N ARG A 445 21.76 -20.81 -5.35
CA ARG A 445 20.58 -19.98 -5.61
C ARG A 445 19.34 -20.81 -5.91
N ARG A 446 19.51 -21.87 -6.70
CA ARG A 446 18.47 -22.85 -7.00
C ARG A 446 18.06 -23.64 -5.76
N ALA A 447 19.02 -24.04 -4.92
CA ALA A 447 18.75 -24.74 -3.67
C ALA A 447 17.87 -23.92 -2.73
N ILE A 448 18.10 -22.61 -2.61
CA ILE A 448 17.23 -21.71 -1.83
C ILE A 448 15.81 -21.71 -2.39
N VAL A 449 15.64 -21.53 -3.71
CA VAL A 449 14.30 -21.48 -4.30
C VAL A 449 13.58 -22.81 -4.12
N LYS A 450 14.28 -23.92 -4.37
CA LYS A 450 13.72 -25.27 -4.26
C LYS A 450 13.27 -25.65 -2.86
N ASN A 451 14.08 -25.30 -1.87
CA ASN A 451 13.84 -25.77 -0.49
C ASN A 451 13.07 -24.77 0.35
N CYS A 452 13.20 -23.46 0.05
CA CYS A 452 12.73 -22.41 0.97
C CYS A 452 11.52 -21.62 0.48
N LEU A 453 11.29 -21.48 -0.85
CA LEU A 453 10.27 -20.55 -1.36
C LEU A 453 9.05 -21.28 -1.91
N TYR A 454 7.87 -20.92 -1.40
CA TYR A 454 6.59 -21.50 -1.79
C TYR A 454 5.56 -20.39 -2.03
N GLY A 455 4.75 -20.54 -3.07
CA GLY A 455 3.74 -19.55 -3.43
C GLY A 455 2.43 -20.18 -3.90
N ILE A 456 1.32 -19.51 -3.62
CA ILE A 456 0.00 -19.90 -4.11
C ILE A 456 -0.71 -18.65 -4.62
N ASP A 457 -1.34 -18.73 -5.77
CA ASP A 457 -2.29 -17.72 -6.23
C ASP A 457 -3.43 -18.36 -7.02
N CYS A 458 -4.59 -17.73 -7.04
CA CYS A 458 -5.74 -18.17 -7.81
C CYS A 458 -5.75 -17.64 -9.26
N ASP A 459 -4.87 -16.69 -9.61
CA ASP A 459 -4.71 -16.16 -10.97
C ASP A 459 -3.55 -16.85 -11.68
N ALA A 460 -3.84 -17.53 -12.82
CA ALA A 460 -2.83 -18.22 -13.59
C ALA A 460 -1.75 -17.26 -14.15
N ALA A 461 -2.13 -16.04 -14.52
CA ALA A 461 -1.18 -15.03 -14.98
C ALA A 461 -0.24 -14.59 -13.85
N ALA A 462 -0.76 -14.45 -12.62
CA ALA A 462 0.06 -14.15 -11.44
C ALA A 462 1.10 -15.24 -11.18
N ILE A 463 0.71 -16.49 -11.30
CA ILE A 463 1.62 -17.64 -11.16
C ILE A 463 2.76 -17.60 -12.19
N GLU A 464 2.47 -17.32 -13.46
CA GLU A 464 3.50 -17.22 -14.49
C GLU A 464 4.44 -16.03 -14.22
N VAL A 465 3.90 -14.89 -13.84
CA VAL A 465 4.69 -13.71 -13.45
C VAL A 465 5.58 -14.00 -12.24
N THR A 466 5.06 -14.65 -11.20
CA THR A 466 5.85 -15.05 -10.03
C THR A 466 7.02 -15.96 -10.42
N LYS A 467 6.76 -16.96 -11.26
CA LYS A 467 7.79 -17.88 -11.76
C LYS A 467 8.87 -17.14 -12.56
N MET A 468 8.46 -16.24 -13.46
CA MET A 468 9.38 -15.39 -14.20
C MET A 468 10.21 -14.49 -13.27
N SER A 469 9.59 -13.84 -12.32
CA SER A 469 10.27 -12.94 -11.37
C SER A 469 11.34 -13.67 -10.56
N ILE A 470 11.02 -14.87 -10.07
CA ILE A 470 11.98 -15.73 -9.36
C ILE A 470 13.10 -16.17 -10.30
N ALA A 471 12.79 -16.61 -11.53
CA ALA A 471 13.78 -17.01 -12.52
C ALA A 471 14.76 -15.88 -12.84
N LEU A 472 14.23 -14.66 -13.09
CA LEU A 472 15.04 -13.48 -13.32
C LEU A 472 15.92 -13.15 -12.10
N LYS A 473 15.42 -13.35 -10.89
CA LYS A 473 16.19 -13.08 -9.67
C LYS A 473 17.31 -14.09 -9.41
N ILE A 474 17.11 -15.36 -9.75
CA ILE A 474 18.17 -16.37 -9.73
C ILE A 474 19.30 -15.93 -10.65
N VAL A 475 18.95 -15.45 -11.83
CA VAL A 475 19.87 -15.01 -12.87
C VAL A 475 20.57 -13.69 -12.53
N ASP A 476 19.94 -12.79 -11.79
CA ASP A 476 20.39 -11.42 -11.49
C ASP A 476 21.68 -11.34 -10.67
N GLY A 477 22.04 -12.34 -9.95
CA GLY A 477 23.14 -12.29 -8.99
C GLY A 477 24.47 -12.83 -9.48
N ASN A 478 24.67 -13.10 -10.77
CA ASN A 478 25.91 -13.71 -11.25
C ASN A 478 26.75 -12.75 -12.08
N ASN A 479 28.00 -12.57 -11.68
CA ASN A 479 29.04 -12.05 -12.55
C ASN A 479 29.45 -13.13 -13.58
N GLN A 480 29.92 -12.72 -14.75
CA GLN A 480 30.22 -13.54 -15.93
C GLN A 480 31.05 -14.83 -15.67
N LEU A 481 31.78 -14.92 -14.57
CA LEU A 481 32.61 -16.09 -14.24
C LEU A 481 31.80 -17.34 -13.85
N ALA A 482 30.59 -17.17 -13.35
CA ALA A 482 29.70 -18.29 -13.05
C ALA A 482 29.04 -18.88 -14.33
N TRP A 483 29.19 -18.23 -15.49
CA TRP A 483 28.58 -18.63 -16.76
C TRP A 483 29.45 -19.56 -17.57
N GLU A 484 30.76 -19.56 -17.39
CA GLU A 484 31.64 -20.57 -18.03
C GLU A 484 31.32 -21.99 -17.55
N ASP A 485 30.86 -22.13 -16.29
CA ASP A 485 30.34 -23.38 -15.74
C ASP A 485 28.93 -23.74 -16.24
N ILE A 486 28.08 -22.77 -16.64
CA ILE A 486 26.72 -23.04 -17.16
C ILE A 486 26.76 -23.71 -18.53
N GLY A 487 27.78 -23.49 -19.35
CA GLY A 487 28.01 -24.22 -20.60
C GLY A 487 28.20 -25.72 -20.38
N ALA A 488 28.64 -26.12 -19.19
CA ALA A 488 28.76 -27.53 -18.76
C ALA A 488 27.48 -28.04 -18.05
N PHE A 489 26.61 -27.12 -17.55
CA PHE A 489 25.40 -27.42 -16.79
C PHE A 489 24.10 -27.25 -17.60
N GLY A 490 24.10 -27.55 -18.90
CA GLY A 490 22.92 -27.52 -19.80
C GLY A 490 21.64 -28.21 -19.28
N GLU A 491 21.42 -28.30 -17.97
CA GLU A 491 20.28 -28.99 -17.38
C GLU A 491 19.45 -28.07 -16.45
N ARG A 492 18.36 -27.46 -17.01
CA ARG A 492 17.06 -27.34 -16.30
C ARG A 492 16.97 -26.34 -15.17
N VAL A 493 17.33 -25.08 -15.42
CA VAL A 493 17.38 -24.01 -14.41
C VAL A 493 16.03 -23.71 -13.72
N LEU A 494 14.89 -23.95 -14.39
CA LEU A 494 13.58 -23.46 -13.93
C LEU A 494 12.57 -24.55 -13.52
N ARG A 495 12.89 -25.84 -13.69
CA ARG A 495 11.96 -26.94 -13.41
C ARG A 495 11.44 -26.94 -11.96
N GLU A 496 12.31 -26.64 -11.02
CA GLU A 496 12.03 -26.73 -9.60
C GLU A 496 11.12 -25.63 -9.10
N ILE A 497 11.07 -24.47 -9.79
CA ILE A 497 10.16 -23.36 -9.46
C ILE A 497 8.70 -23.79 -9.61
N SER A 498 8.37 -24.64 -10.59
CA SER A 498 7.01 -25.10 -10.85
C SER A 498 6.42 -25.96 -9.72
N ASP A 499 7.28 -26.65 -8.97
CA ASP A 499 6.81 -27.55 -7.91
C ASP A 499 6.39 -26.77 -6.66
N ASN A 500 6.95 -25.59 -6.46
CA ASN A 500 6.71 -24.77 -5.27
C ASN A 500 5.70 -23.64 -5.49
N ILE A 501 5.45 -23.24 -6.75
CA ILE A 501 4.52 -22.16 -7.10
C ILE A 501 3.27 -22.75 -7.73
N LYS A 502 2.14 -22.73 -7.01
CA LYS A 502 0.92 -23.46 -7.34
C LYS A 502 -0.26 -22.57 -7.66
N LEU A 503 -0.98 -22.91 -8.72
CA LEU A 503 -2.27 -22.32 -9.05
C LEU A 503 -3.35 -22.93 -8.15
N GLY A 504 -4.01 -22.13 -7.34
CA GLY A 504 -5.11 -22.58 -6.50
C GLY A 504 -5.60 -21.55 -5.50
N ASN A 505 -6.72 -21.86 -4.87
CA ASN A 505 -7.32 -21.02 -3.84
C ASN A 505 -6.86 -21.47 -2.45
N THR A 506 -6.07 -20.65 -1.79
CA THR A 506 -5.54 -20.94 -0.45
C THR A 506 -6.63 -21.20 0.59
N LEU A 507 -7.81 -20.59 0.44
CA LEU A 507 -8.90 -20.72 1.40
C LEU A 507 -9.79 -21.94 1.15
N VAL A 508 -9.67 -22.64 0.03
CA VAL A 508 -10.57 -23.74 -0.34
C VAL A 508 -9.80 -25.04 -0.56
N ASP A 509 -10.02 -26.01 0.31
CA ASP A 509 -9.44 -27.35 0.18
C ASP A 509 -10.33 -28.28 -0.68
N PHE A 510 -9.76 -29.40 -1.17
CA PHE A 510 -10.50 -30.51 -1.76
C PHE A 510 -11.08 -31.46 -0.68
N ASP A 511 -11.74 -30.95 0.33
CA ASP A 511 -12.31 -31.73 1.43
C ASP A 511 -13.78 -32.12 1.23
N ARG A 512 -14.37 -31.72 0.09
CA ARG A 512 -15.69 -32.17 -0.40
C ARG A 512 -15.68 -32.36 -1.92
N ALA A 513 -16.73 -32.97 -2.48
CA ALA A 513 -16.91 -33.09 -3.92
C ALA A 513 -17.28 -31.74 -4.53
N PHE A 514 -16.58 -31.38 -5.61
CA PHE A 514 -16.88 -30.23 -6.46
C PHE A 514 -17.18 -30.71 -7.87
N SER A 515 -18.12 -30.08 -8.59
CA SER A 515 -18.31 -30.31 -10.01
C SER A 515 -17.12 -29.77 -10.82
N ALA A 516 -16.98 -30.20 -12.08
CA ALA A 516 -15.91 -29.70 -12.96
C ALA A 516 -15.95 -28.18 -13.11
N ASP A 517 -17.15 -27.61 -13.31
CA ASP A 517 -17.31 -26.13 -13.40
C ASP A 517 -16.95 -25.42 -12.10
N GLN A 518 -17.27 -26.01 -10.95
CA GLN A 518 -16.90 -25.49 -9.65
C GLN A 518 -15.40 -25.51 -9.41
N ILE A 519 -14.71 -26.58 -9.83
CA ILE A 519 -13.24 -26.68 -9.76
C ILE A 519 -12.59 -25.57 -10.56
N ILE A 520 -13.07 -25.32 -11.78
CA ILE A 520 -12.56 -24.25 -12.64
C ILE A 520 -12.78 -22.87 -12.01
N ALA A 521 -13.99 -22.63 -11.46
CA ALA A 521 -14.38 -21.35 -10.91
C ALA A 521 -13.73 -21.03 -9.55
N ILE A 522 -13.60 -22.02 -8.67
CA ILE A 522 -13.14 -21.83 -7.27
C ILE A 522 -11.66 -22.18 -7.10
N LYS A 523 -11.12 -23.06 -7.97
CA LYS A 523 -9.73 -23.56 -7.96
C LYS A 523 -9.29 -24.11 -6.58
N PRO A 524 -10.03 -25.09 -6.01
CA PRO A 524 -9.68 -25.63 -4.70
C PRO A 524 -8.29 -26.30 -4.76
N LEU A 525 -7.52 -26.18 -3.67
CA LEU A 525 -6.14 -26.69 -3.60
C LEU A 525 -5.92 -27.44 -2.29
N ASN A 526 -5.50 -28.70 -2.38
CA ASN A 526 -5.08 -29.44 -1.20
C ASN A 526 -3.62 -29.11 -0.85
N ILE A 527 -3.41 -28.02 -0.11
CA ILE A 527 -2.09 -27.49 0.23
C ILE A 527 -1.21 -28.55 0.92
N ARG A 528 -1.79 -29.35 1.83
CA ARG A 528 -1.05 -30.38 2.56
C ARG A 528 -0.56 -31.51 1.67
N LYS A 529 -1.29 -31.81 0.60
CA LYS A 529 -0.91 -32.82 -0.40
C LYS A 529 0.10 -32.28 -1.38
N GLU A 530 -0.12 -31.05 -1.86
CA GLU A 530 0.78 -30.41 -2.84
C GLU A 530 2.17 -30.15 -2.26
N PHE A 531 2.25 -29.78 -0.98
CA PHE A 531 3.50 -29.51 -0.27
C PHE A 531 3.76 -30.59 0.81
N ASN A 532 3.61 -31.85 0.45
CA ASN A 532 3.67 -32.97 1.40
C ASN A 532 5.02 -33.08 2.09
N SER A 533 6.13 -32.66 1.47
CA SER A 533 7.46 -32.61 2.10
C SER A 533 7.50 -31.64 3.28
N VAL A 534 6.97 -30.44 3.13
CA VAL A 534 6.90 -29.42 4.20
C VAL A 534 6.10 -29.93 5.38
N PHE A 535 4.91 -30.50 5.12
CA PHE A 535 4.06 -31.01 6.20
C PHE A 535 4.56 -32.32 6.81
N GLY A 536 5.26 -33.16 6.03
CA GLY A 536 5.88 -34.42 6.53
C GLY A 536 7.09 -34.15 7.42
N ASN A 537 7.92 -33.17 7.06
CA ASN A 537 9.16 -32.86 7.77
C ASN A 537 8.92 -31.97 9.01
N HIS A 538 8.13 -30.92 8.87
CA HIS A 538 8.00 -29.85 9.88
C HIS A 538 6.57 -29.62 10.36
N GLY A 539 5.59 -30.34 9.81
CA GLY A 539 4.16 -30.21 10.17
C GLY A 539 3.51 -28.93 9.62
N GLY A 540 4.21 -28.13 8.85
CA GLY A 540 3.76 -26.90 8.23
C GLY A 540 4.92 -25.98 7.86
N PHE A 541 4.60 -24.80 7.33
CA PHE A 541 5.57 -23.79 6.96
C PHE A 541 6.19 -23.10 8.18
N ARG A 542 7.49 -22.86 8.14
CA ARG A 542 8.18 -22.15 9.21
C ARG A 542 7.82 -20.66 9.21
N TYR A 543 7.70 -20.07 8.01
CA TYR A 543 7.30 -18.68 7.85
C TYR A 543 6.21 -18.55 6.79
N ILE A 544 5.30 -17.58 6.99
CA ILE A 544 4.32 -17.16 5.99
C ILE A 544 4.36 -15.64 5.91
N VAL A 545 4.42 -15.08 4.71
CA VAL A 545 4.41 -13.63 4.48
C VAL A 545 3.45 -13.30 3.34
N GLY A 546 2.83 -12.13 3.35
CA GLY A 546 1.97 -11.76 2.23
C GLY A 546 1.05 -10.57 2.51
N ASN A 547 0.31 -10.20 1.46
CA ASN A 547 -0.76 -9.20 1.50
C ASN A 547 -2.07 -9.85 1.03
N PRO A 548 -2.90 -10.38 1.95
CA PRO A 548 -4.13 -11.06 1.57
C PRO A 548 -5.17 -10.09 0.98
N PRO A 549 -6.08 -10.56 0.09
CA PRO A 549 -7.07 -9.71 -0.56
C PRO A 549 -8.10 -9.15 0.42
N TYR A 550 -8.40 -7.83 0.31
CA TYR A 550 -9.37 -7.11 1.16
C TYR A 550 -10.77 -7.10 0.53
N VAL A 551 -11.38 -8.29 0.37
CA VAL A 551 -12.67 -8.44 -0.31
C VAL A 551 -13.79 -8.62 0.69
N GLU A 552 -14.75 -7.67 0.73
CA GLU A 552 -15.90 -7.76 1.63
C GLU A 552 -16.88 -8.86 1.20
N THR A 553 -17.53 -9.51 2.17
CA THR A 553 -18.51 -10.59 2.00
C THR A 553 -19.55 -10.36 0.90
N LYS A 554 -20.07 -9.12 0.79
CA LYS A 554 -21.10 -8.79 -0.20
C LYS A 554 -20.64 -9.02 -1.65
N HIS A 555 -19.34 -8.86 -1.92
CA HIS A 555 -18.77 -9.00 -3.26
C HIS A 555 -18.54 -10.46 -3.63
N TYR A 556 -17.82 -11.22 -2.79
CA TYR A 556 -17.58 -12.64 -3.13
C TYR A 556 -18.84 -13.51 -2.97
N LYS A 557 -19.80 -13.12 -2.13
CA LYS A 557 -21.11 -13.77 -2.08
C LYS A 557 -21.88 -13.62 -3.38
N ALA A 558 -21.82 -12.44 -4.00
CA ALA A 558 -22.47 -12.19 -5.30
C ALA A 558 -21.72 -12.90 -6.45
N ALA A 559 -20.38 -12.90 -6.42
CA ALA A 559 -19.56 -13.49 -7.47
C ALA A 559 -19.57 -15.03 -7.43
N SER A 560 -19.52 -15.63 -6.24
CA SER A 560 -19.47 -17.08 -6.05
C SER A 560 -20.26 -17.50 -4.79
N PRO A 561 -21.58 -17.75 -4.90
CA PRO A 561 -22.38 -18.23 -3.76
C PRO A 561 -21.86 -19.52 -3.14
N ILE A 562 -21.27 -20.41 -3.95
CA ILE A 562 -20.72 -21.71 -3.51
C ILE A 562 -19.46 -21.50 -2.67
N MET A 563 -18.58 -20.59 -3.08
CA MET A 563 -17.41 -20.21 -2.30
C MET A 563 -17.85 -19.59 -0.96
N HIS A 564 -18.83 -18.69 -0.98
CA HIS A 564 -19.36 -18.10 0.23
C HIS A 564 -19.91 -19.16 1.21
N GLU A 565 -20.70 -20.13 0.71
CA GLU A 565 -21.22 -21.25 1.53
C GLU A 565 -20.07 -22.07 2.12
N TYR A 566 -19.06 -22.41 1.31
CA TYR A 566 -17.89 -23.14 1.77
C TYR A 566 -17.15 -22.41 2.90
N LEU A 567 -16.83 -21.12 2.70
CA LEU A 567 -16.10 -20.31 3.67
C LEU A 567 -16.86 -20.14 4.98
N THR A 568 -18.19 -19.96 4.90
CA THR A 568 -19.07 -19.83 6.08
C THR A 568 -19.03 -21.09 6.96
N ASN A 569 -18.97 -22.26 6.34
CA ASN A 569 -18.95 -23.54 7.06
C ASN A 569 -17.55 -23.97 7.52
N LYS A 570 -16.50 -23.47 6.87
CA LYS A 570 -15.11 -23.92 7.10
C LYS A 570 -14.40 -23.10 8.18
N TYR A 571 -14.59 -21.79 8.21
CA TYR A 571 -13.81 -20.88 9.03
C TYR A 571 -14.59 -20.38 10.24
N ALA A 572 -14.01 -20.57 11.44
CA ALA A 572 -14.58 -20.07 12.69
C ALA A 572 -14.57 -18.52 12.75
N THR A 573 -13.61 -17.89 12.07
CA THR A 573 -13.49 -16.43 11.96
C THR A 573 -14.47 -15.81 10.98
N PHE A 574 -15.25 -16.62 10.25
CA PHE A 574 -16.29 -16.11 9.37
C PHE A 574 -17.48 -15.61 10.19
N GLU A 575 -17.58 -14.31 10.40
CA GLU A 575 -18.70 -13.69 11.12
C GLU A 575 -19.27 -12.52 10.33
N GLY A 576 -20.54 -12.60 9.96
CA GLY A 576 -21.32 -11.50 9.38
C GLY A 576 -20.76 -10.92 8.09
N LYS A 577 -20.01 -9.81 8.19
CA LYS A 577 -19.41 -9.06 7.07
C LYS A 577 -17.89 -9.21 7.00
N ALA A 578 -17.34 -10.31 7.48
CA ALA A 578 -15.91 -10.56 7.46
C ALA A 578 -15.35 -10.44 6.03
N ASP A 579 -14.26 -9.68 5.86
CA ASP A 579 -13.51 -9.67 4.61
C ASP A 579 -12.58 -10.90 4.53
N LEU A 580 -12.10 -11.21 3.33
CA LEU A 580 -11.28 -12.41 3.12
C LEU A 580 -9.98 -12.38 3.93
N SER A 581 -9.38 -11.22 4.20
CA SER A 581 -8.11 -11.13 4.92
C SER A 581 -8.20 -11.69 6.34
N VAL A 582 -9.37 -11.60 6.97
CA VAL A 582 -9.63 -12.21 8.30
C VAL A 582 -9.55 -13.73 8.23
N LEU A 583 -10.10 -14.34 7.17
CA LEU A 583 -10.04 -15.79 6.96
C LEU A 583 -8.61 -16.29 6.69
N PHE A 584 -7.80 -15.45 5.99
CA PHE A 584 -6.39 -15.74 5.76
C PHE A 584 -5.59 -15.83 7.08
N ILE A 585 -5.95 -15.06 8.12
CA ILE A 585 -5.31 -15.17 9.45
C ILE A 585 -5.51 -16.58 10.03
N GLU A 586 -6.76 -17.08 10.05
CA GLU A 586 -7.05 -18.45 10.50
C GLU A 586 -6.37 -19.49 9.63
N ARG A 587 -6.41 -19.31 8.30
CA ARG A 587 -5.78 -20.22 7.36
C ARG A 587 -4.26 -20.28 7.56
N CYS A 588 -3.58 -19.16 7.67
CA CYS A 588 -2.14 -19.10 7.90
C CYS A 588 -1.75 -19.79 9.21
N LEU A 589 -2.49 -19.56 10.31
CA LEU A 589 -2.26 -20.29 11.56
C LEU A 589 -2.38 -21.81 11.38
N SER A 590 -3.31 -22.29 10.55
CA SER A 590 -3.49 -23.71 10.28
C SER A 590 -2.38 -24.34 9.44
N LEU A 591 -1.68 -23.51 8.64
CA LEU A 591 -0.59 -23.93 7.74
C LEU A 591 0.79 -23.81 8.39
N LEU A 592 0.94 -23.10 9.50
CA LEU A 592 2.20 -22.93 10.21
C LEU A 592 2.66 -24.22 10.91
N ALA A 593 3.96 -24.44 10.91
CA ALA A 593 4.66 -25.35 11.80
C ALA A 593 4.49 -24.95 13.27
N ARG A 594 4.84 -25.83 14.18
CA ARG A 594 4.92 -25.49 15.62
C ARG A 594 6.05 -24.45 15.79
N ASN A 595 5.78 -23.34 16.44
CA ASN A 595 6.67 -22.18 16.57
C ASN A 595 6.95 -21.44 15.25
N GLY A 596 6.17 -21.70 14.20
CA GLY A 596 6.23 -20.91 12.98
C GLY A 596 5.67 -19.50 13.18
N LYS A 597 6.11 -18.57 12.32
CA LYS A 597 5.67 -17.17 12.35
C LYS A 597 5.02 -16.78 11.03
N PHE A 598 4.05 -15.91 11.08
CA PHE A 598 3.59 -15.25 9.86
C PHE A 598 3.45 -13.74 10.02
N GLY A 599 3.80 -13.02 8.96
CA GLY A 599 3.66 -11.58 8.85
C GLY A 599 2.73 -11.21 7.69
N LEU A 600 1.64 -10.54 8.00
CA LEU A 600 0.68 -10.07 7.00
C LEU A 600 0.44 -8.58 7.16
N ILE A 601 0.20 -7.90 6.03
CA ILE A 601 -0.43 -6.59 6.07
C ILE A 601 -1.95 -6.78 5.96
N VAL A 602 -2.70 -6.24 6.91
CA VAL A 602 -4.15 -6.45 7.01
C VAL A 602 -4.88 -5.14 7.25
N GLN A 603 -6.14 -5.09 6.83
CA GLN A 603 -7.01 -3.99 7.21
C GLN A 603 -7.25 -3.98 8.72
N ARG A 604 -7.16 -2.83 9.37
CA ARG A 604 -7.39 -2.71 10.81
C ARG A 604 -8.86 -2.58 11.22
N ARG A 605 -9.80 -2.51 10.26
CA ARG A 605 -11.22 -2.32 10.53
C ARG A 605 -11.80 -3.40 11.46
N TRP A 606 -11.40 -4.64 11.29
CA TRP A 606 -11.86 -5.77 12.10
C TRP A 606 -11.36 -5.74 13.55
N PHE A 607 -10.32 -4.94 13.87
CA PHE A 607 -9.86 -4.77 15.25
C PHE A 607 -10.97 -4.26 16.19
N LYS A 608 -11.88 -3.43 15.67
CA LYS A 608 -12.90 -2.75 16.46
C LYS A 608 -14.35 -3.13 16.10
N THR A 609 -14.54 -3.90 15.02
CA THR A 609 -15.89 -4.26 14.56
C THR A 609 -16.34 -5.63 15.07
N ASN A 610 -17.68 -5.85 15.10
CA ASN A 610 -18.24 -7.12 15.57
C ASN A 610 -17.81 -8.31 14.72
N TYR A 611 -17.69 -8.15 13.40
CA TYR A 611 -17.30 -9.25 12.52
C TYR A 611 -15.84 -9.71 12.74
N GLY A 612 -15.02 -8.93 13.43
CA GLY A 612 -13.66 -9.30 13.82
C GLY A 612 -13.58 -10.03 15.18
N ARG A 613 -14.70 -10.21 15.87
CA ARG A 613 -14.73 -10.76 17.23
C ARG A 613 -14.08 -12.15 17.32
N MET A 614 -14.44 -13.06 16.43
CA MET A 614 -13.89 -14.43 16.45
C MET A 614 -12.40 -14.47 16.11
N ALA A 615 -11.92 -13.58 15.21
CA ALA A 615 -10.49 -13.47 14.93
C ALA A 615 -9.71 -12.92 16.14
N ARG A 616 -10.24 -11.88 16.81
CA ARG A 616 -9.65 -11.38 18.06
C ARG A 616 -9.62 -12.46 19.13
N HIS A 617 -10.74 -13.14 19.36
CA HIS A 617 -10.82 -14.28 20.29
C HIS A 617 -9.74 -15.33 20.03
N MET A 618 -9.63 -15.79 18.78
CA MET A 618 -8.63 -16.78 18.38
C MET A 618 -7.20 -16.30 18.67
N ILE A 619 -6.89 -15.05 18.32
CA ILE A 619 -5.54 -14.49 18.47
C ILE A 619 -5.20 -14.24 19.92
N THR A 620 -6.11 -13.66 20.72
CA THR A 620 -5.87 -13.35 22.15
C THR A 620 -5.76 -14.61 22.98
N HIS A 621 -6.71 -15.55 22.86
CA HIS A 621 -6.68 -16.80 23.63
C HIS A 621 -5.49 -17.71 23.27
N GLY A 622 -5.00 -17.62 22.03
CA GLY A 622 -3.78 -18.33 21.61
C GLY A 622 -2.49 -17.58 21.90
N HIS A 623 -2.55 -16.34 22.36
CA HIS A 623 -1.40 -15.43 22.53
C HIS A 623 -0.52 -15.37 21.28
N TYR A 624 -1.14 -15.37 20.08
CA TYR A 624 -0.39 -15.51 18.83
C TYR A 624 0.25 -14.22 18.33
N LEU A 625 -0.32 -13.05 18.64
CA LEU A 625 0.17 -11.76 18.14
C LEU A 625 1.48 -11.37 18.85
N SER A 626 2.60 -11.38 18.13
CA SER A 626 3.90 -11.01 18.70
C SER A 626 4.27 -9.56 18.43
N LYS A 627 3.97 -9.05 17.22
CA LYS A 627 4.23 -7.66 16.84
C LYS A 627 3.06 -7.07 16.08
N LEU A 628 2.82 -5.78 16.30
CA LEU A 628 1.86 -5.00 15.54
C LEU A 628 2.45 -3.62 15.21
N ILE A 629 2.62 -3.33 13.92
CA ILE A 629 2.99 -2.00 13.43
C ILE A 629 1.71 -1.35 12.92
N ASP A 630 1.21 -0.36 13.65
CA ASP A 630 -0.07 0.29 13.40
C ASP A 630 0.12 1.67 12.77
N PHE A 631 -0.27 1.80 11.52
CA PHE A 631 -0.23 3.06 10.77
C PHE A 631 -1.46 3.94 11.01
N LYS A 632 -2.42 3.44 11.77
CA LYS A 632 -3.68 4.10 12.15
C LYS A 632 -4.48 4.59 10.93
N ALA A 633 -4.37 5.86 10.58
CA ALA A 633 -5.12 6.49 9.48
C ALA A 633 -4.21 6.95 8.33
N THR A 634 -2.94 6.56 8.33
CA THR A 634 -2.01 6.89 7.25
C THR A 634 -2.30 6.06 6.01
N ASP A 635 -2.36 6.71 4.86
CA ASP A 635 -2.54 6.06 3.56
C ASP A 635 -1.20 5.48 3.08
N ILE A 636 -0.97 4.21 3.41
CA ILE A 636 0.25 3.48 3.02
C ILE A 636 0.24 3.14 1.52
N PHE A 637 -0.95 2.94 0.95
CA PHE A 637 -1.10 2.60 -0.46
C PHE A 637 -1.44 3.84 -1.29
N PRO A 638 -0.57 4.27 -2.22
CA PRO A 638 -0.80 5.46 -3.03
C PRO A 638 -2.16 5.46 -3.75
N GLY A 639 -2.90 6.57 -3.61
CA GLY A 639 -4.19 6.77 -4.28
C GLY A 639 -5.37 5.96 -3.73
N ARG A 640 -5.22 5.29 -2.58
CA ARG A 640 -6.30 4.49 -1.97
C ARG A 640 -6.39 4.71 -0.47
N ILE A 641 -7.59 5.00 0.00
CA ILE A 641 -7.88 5.13 1.44
C ILE A 641 -8.08 3.72 2.02
N THR A 642 -7.01 3.10 2.51
CA THR A 642 -7.05 1.78 3.14
C THR A 642 -6.22 1.79 4.42
N TYR A 643 -6.89 1.75 5.56
CA TYR A 643 -6.21 1.74 6.85
C TYR A 643 -5.72 0.34 7.18
N VAL A 644 -4.42 0.18 7.21
CA VAL A 644 -3.76 -1.12 7.39
C VAL A 644 -2.83 -1.14 8.59
N SER A 645 -2.42 -2.34 8.97
CA SER A 645 -1.37 -2.58 9.96
C SER A 645 -0.57 -3.81 9.53
N ILE A 646 0.71 -3.85 9.86
CA ILE A 646 1.52 -5.06 9.75
C ILE A 646 1.35 -5.86 11.04
N MET A 647 0.96 -7.11 10.92
CA MET A 647 0.79 -8.05 12.03
C MET A 647 1.77 -9.20 11.89
N VAL A 648 2.52 -9.48 12.95
CA VAL A 648 3.33 -10.70 13.04
C VAL A 648 2.75 -11.59 14.14
N LEU A 649 2.35 -12.79 13.76
CA LEU A 649 1.82 -13.79 14.67
C LEU A 649 2.79 -14.98 14.76
N GLU A 650 2.86 -15.59 15.96
CA GLU A 650 3.73 -16.72 16.24
C GLU A 650 2.94 -17.83 16.94
N LYS A 651 2.99 -19.04 16.38
CA LYS A 651 2.19 -20.18 16.84
C LYS A 651 2.65 -20.74 18.20
N GLY A 652 3.83 -20.37 18.66
CA GLY A 652 4.37 -20.75 19.97
C GLY A 652 3.74 -20.02 21.15
N GLY A 653 2.97 -18.97 20.88
CA GLY A 653 2.42 -18.07 21.86
C GLY A 653 3.45 -17.05 22.39
N ASN A 654 2.97 -15.85 22.66
CA ASN A 654 3.78 -14.75 23.15
C ASN A 654 3.13 -14.14 24.39
N PRO A 655 3.86 -13.96 25.49
CA PRO A 655 3.31 -13.35 26.70
C PRO A 655 3.03 -11.85 26.51
N HIS A 656 3.73 -11.19 25.59
CA HIS A 656 3.65 -9.75 25.38
C HIS A 656 3.57 -9.42 23.89
N LEU A 657 2.76 -8.41 23.54
CA LEU A 657 2.68 -7.81 22.22
C LEU A 657 3.67 -6.64 22.13
N GLN A 658 4.53 -6.66 21.12
CA GLN A 658 5.32 -5.50 20.73
C GLN A 658 4.48 -4.59 19.81
N TYR A 659 4.04 -3.48 20.33
CA TYR A 659 3.19 -2.53 19.60
C TYR A 659 4.00 -1.31 19.16
N TYR A 660 4.00 -1.05 17.86
CA TYR A 660 4.65 0.10 17.24
C TYR A 660 3.57 1.01 16.65
N TYR A 661 3.49 2.23 17.13
CA TYR A 661 2.56 3.23 16.64
C TYR A 661 3.27 4.20 15.71
N MET A 662 2.82 4.29 14.46
CA MET A 662 3.42 5.11 13.39
C MET A 662 2.34 5.93 12.68
N PRO A 663 1.94 7.08 13.24
CA PRO A 663 0.89 7.93 12.67
C PRO A 663 1.40 8.92 11.62
N GLU A 664 2.70 8.88 11.30
CA GLU A 664 3.35 9.83 10.42
C GLU A 664 2.89 9.68 8.96
N ALA A 665 3.28 10.64 8.10
CA ALA A 665 3.05 10.57 6.66
C ALA A 665 3.77 9.35 6.03
N ALA A 666 3.23 8.82 4.95
CA ALA A 666 3.73 7.62 4.28
C ALA A 666 5.21 7.74 3.88
N ASP A 667 5.66 8.91 3.42
CA ASP A 667 7.07 9.15 3.06
C ASP A 667 8.00 9.09 4.27
N THR A 668 7.57 9.60 5.44
CA THR A 668 8.35 9.49 6.68
C THR A 668 8.45 8.03 7.13
N ILE A 669 7.38 7.26 7.02
CA ILE A 669 7.36 5.81 7.32
C ILE A 669 8.29 5.09 6.37
N ARG A 670 8.24 5.41 5.09
CA ARG A 670 9.13 4.87 4.07
C ARG A 670 10.60 5.09 4.45
N THR A 671 10.99 6.32 4.74
CA THR A 671 12.37 6.66 5.14
C THR A 671 12.80 5.90 6.39
N LYS A 672 11.94 5.76 7.40
CA LYS A 672 12.24 4.98 8.61
C LYS A 672 12.48 3.50 8.31
N PHE A 673 11.68 2.91 7.39
CA PHE A 673 11.79 1.51 7.03
C PHE A 673 13.01 1.23 6.14
N GLU A 674 13.32 2.12 5.22
CA GLU A 674 14.53 2.04 4.38
C GLU A 674 15.82 2.16 5.21
N ASN A 675 15.78 2.93 6.30
CA ASN A 675 16.89 3.09 7.24
C ASN A 675 16.89 2.07 8.40
N ALA A 676 15.97 1.09 8.39
CA ALA A 676 15.95 0.02 9.37
C ALA A 676 17.18 -0.90 9.20
N ASP A 677 17.66 -1.46 10.30
CA ASP A 677 18.73 -2.45 10.27
C ASP A 677 18.29 -3.77 9.60
N GLU A 678 19.21 -4.70 9.45
CA GLU A 678 18.97 -6.00 8.79
C GLU A 678 17.89 -6.84 9.48
N SER A 679 17.72 -6.66 10.79
CA SER A 679 16.65 -7.33 11.56
C SER A 679 15.32 -6.60 11.49
N GLY A 680 15.24 -5.51 10.74
CA GLY A 680 14.06 -4.65 10.62
C GLY A 680 13.83 -3.77 11.85
N HIS A 681 14.85 -3.57 12.71
CA HIS A 681 14.74 -2.63 13.82
C HIS A 681 14.83 -1.19 13.31
N PHE A 682 13.89 -0.36 13.71
CA PHE A 682 13.79 1.04 13.32
C PHE A 682 13.54 1.92 14.54
N THR A 683 13.95 3.20 14.47
CA THR A 683 13.83 4.19 15.55
C THR A 683 12.78 5.25 15.23
N GLY A 684 12.46 6.07 16.22
CA GLY A 684 11.56 7.23 16.03
C GLY A 684 10.09 6.85 15.89
N CYS A 685 9.64 5.75 16.49
CA CYS A 685 8.23 5.38 16.64
C CYS A 685 7.86 5.33 18.13
N GLN A 686 6.55 5.38 18.41
CA GLN A 686 6.07 5.07 19.76
C GLN A 686 6.03 3.55 19.92
N PHE A 687 6.82 3.03 20.84
CA PHE A 687 6.89 1.62 21.15
C PHE A 687 6.32 1.33 22.53
N GLN A 688 5.54 0.26 22.64
CA GLN A 688 5.01 -0.25 23.91
C GLN A 688 5.04 -1.77 23.91
N ASN A 689 5.32 -2.32 25.09
CA ASN A 689 5.11 -3.73 25.36
C ASN A 689 3.74 -3.88 26.07
N ILE A 690 2.82 -4.64 25.49
CA ILE A 690 1.44 -4.74 25.96
C ILE A 690 1.17 -6.19 26.36
N ASP A 691 0.62 -6.41 27.56
CA ASP A 691 0.14 -7.71 27.99
C ASP A 691 -1.17 -8.05 27.25
N TYR A 692 -1.39 -9.33 26.98
CA TYR A 692 -2.64 -9.82 26.41
C TYR A 692 -3.78 -9.77 27.43
N ASP A 693 -4.92 -9.21 27.00
CA ASP A 693 -6.20 -9.42 27.65
C ASP A 693 -6.91 -10.61 26.98
N ASP A 694 -7.36 -11.58 27.77
CA ASP A 694 -8.06 -12.78 27.30
C ASP A 694 -9.54 -12.54 26.96
N ASP A 695 -9.90 -11.32 26.56
CA ASP A 695 -11.26 -10.97 26.21
C ASP A 695 -11.44 -10.78 24.69
N ASP A 696 -12.69 -10.85 24.24
CA ASP A 696 -13.09 -10.63 22.86
C ASP A 696 -13.31 -9.16 22.53
N ALA A 697 -12.91 -8.26 23.44
CA ALA A 697 -13.15 -6.82 23.33
C ALA A 697 -12.55 -6.24 22.04
N PRO A 698 -13.11 -5.16 21.52
CA PRO A 698 -12.47 -4.40 20.46
C PRO A 698 -11.06 -3.96 20.86
N TRP A 699 -10.07 -4.22 19.98
CA TRP A 699 -8.69 -3.83 20.24
C TRP A 699 -8.54 -2.32 20.16
N ALA A 700 -8.12 -1.71 21.24
CA ALA A 700 -7.75 -0.30 21.34
C ALA A 700 -6.29 -0.24 21.80
N PHE A 701 -5.36 -0.25 20.86
CA PHE A 701 -3.93 -0.09 21.15
C PHE A 701 -3.62 1.37 21.49
N GLU A 702 -4.15 1.83 22.63
CA GLU A 702 -3.88 3.11 23.22
C GLU A 702 -2.81 2.94 24.31
N SER A 703 -2.31 4.05 24.86
CA SER A 703 -1.38 3.96 25.99
C SER A 703 -2.02 3.14 27.12
N PHE A 704 -1.27 2.27 27.73
CA PHE A 704 -1.71 1.43 28.87
C PHE A 704 -2.46 2.26 29.94
N ALA A 705 -1.99 3.48 30.18
CA ALA A 705 -2.63 4.41 31.10
C ALA A 705 -4.09 4.77 30.74
N ILE A 706 -4.36 5.04 29.45
CA ILE A 706 -5.72 5.38 28.96
C ILE A 706 -6.61 4.14 28.94
N GLN A 707 -6.08 2.97 28.62
CA GLN A 707 -6.85 1.70 28.67
C GLN A 707 -7.24 1.36 30.11
N SER A 708 -6.28 1.41 31.03
CA SER A 708 -6.54 1.16 32.47
C SER A 708 -7.53 2.15 33.03
N LEU A 709 -7.39 3.44 32.70
CA LEU A 709 -8.34 4.47 33.06
C LEU A 709 -9.75 4.17 32.52
N LYS A 710 -9.86 3.86 31.24
CA LYS A 710 -11.14 3.55 30.59
C LYS A 710 -11.81 2.34 31.26
N LYS A 711 -11.07 1.27 31.52
CA LYS A 711 -11.56 0.06 32.19
C LYS A 711 -12.06 0.38 33.61
N ARG A 712 -11.25 1.08 34.41
CA ARG A 712 -11.62 1.51 35.74
C ARG A 712 -12.92 2.33 35.73
N LEU A 713 -12.99 3.34 34.86
CA LEU A 713 -14.17 4.19 34.78
C LEU A 713 -15.41 3.47 34.25
N GLN A 714 -15.27 2.44 33.39
CA GLN A 714 -16.39 1.60 32.98
C GLN A 714 -16.94 0.73 34.13
N GLU A 715 -16.03 0.17 34.93
CA GLU A 715 -16.40 -0.64 36.11
C GLU A 715 -17.07 0.20 37.20
N GLU A 716 -16.55 1.43 37.43
CA GLU A 716 -17.08 2.33 38.46
C GLU A 716 -18.39 3.03 38.08
N TRP A 717 -18.48 3.51 36.83
CA TRP A 717 -19.57 4.39 36.40
C TRP A 717 -20.51 3.79 35.38
N GLY A 718 -20.13 2.68 34.78
CA GLY A 718 -20.81 2.13 33.61
C GLY A 718 -20.52 2.92 32.34
N THR A 719 -21.40 2.82 31.34
CA THR A 719 -21.22 3.42 30.02
C THR A 719 -22.40 4.33 29.63
N LEU A 720 -22.19 5.18 28.62
CA LEU A 720 -23.25 6.04 28.08
C LEU A 720 -24.50 5.24 27.65
N GLY A 721 -24.29 4.05 27.04
CA GLY A 721 -25.40 3.18 26.61
C GLY A 721 -26.22 2.60 27.76
N GLN A 722 -25.71 2.60 28.98
CA GLN A 722 -26.40 2.12 30.17
C GLN A 722 -27.16 3.21 30.92
N TYR A 723 -27.07 4.48 30.47
CA TYR A 723 -27.84 5.54 31.07
C TYR A 723 -29.35 5.28 30.90
N PRO A 724 -30.17 5.44 31.92
CA PRO A 724 -31.59 5.04 31.92
C PRO A 724 -32.35 5.64 30.72
N GLN A 725 -33.02 4.77 29.95
CA GLN A 725 -33.84 5.12 28.79
C GLN A 725 -33.13 5.91 27.67
N LEU A 726 -31.81 6.09 27.74
CA LEU A 726 -31.03 6.77 26.71
C LEU A 726 -31.02 5.95 25.41
N GLN A 727 -31.32 6.60 24.30
CA GLN A 727 -31.32 6.00 22.98
C GLN A 727 -30.38 6.78 22.06
N VAL A 728 -29.40 6.09 21.45
CA VAL A 728 -28.57 6.65 20.37
C VAL A 728 -29.17 6.20 19.06
N LYS A 729 -29.56 7.15 18.22
CA LYS A 729 -30.26 6.94 16.95
C LYS A 729 -29.53 7.66 15.83
N ASP A 730 -29.62 7.09 14.66
CA ASP A 730 -29.28 7.77 13.41
C ASP A 730 -30.48 8.56 12.89
N GLY A 731 -30.26 9.36 11.85
CA GLY A 731 -31.30 10.16 11.25
C GLY A 731 -32.23 9.37 10.34
N ILE A 732 -33.13 10.07 9.67
CA ILE A 732 -34.03 9.49 8.65
C ILE A 732 -33.21 9.07 7.43
N GLN A 733 -33.72 8.07 6.70
CA GLN A 733 -33.13 7.62 5.46
C GLN A 733 -34.06 7.90 4.28
N ALA A 734 -34.01 9.13 3.73
CA ALA A 734 -34.75 9.47 2.53
C ALA A 734 -34.38 8.54 1.36
N LEU A 735 -35.37 8.25 0.54
CA LEU A 735 -35.22 7.30 -0.59
C LEU A 735 -34.07 7.67 -1.53
N TRP A 736 -34.07 8.91 -1.99
CA TRP A 736 -33.03 9.48 -2.83
C TRP A 736 -32.81 10.94 -2.45
N LYS A 737 -31.75 11.18 -1.67
CA LYS A 737 -31.50 12.50 -1.06
C LYS A 737 -31.54 13.66 -2.06
N LYS A 738 -30.92 13.50 -3.23
CA LYS A 738 -30.92 14.52 -4.28
C LYS A 738 -32.32 14.90 -4.78
N MET A 739 -33.29 13.99 -4.68
CA MET A 739 -34.66 14.20 -5.11
C MET A 739 -35.57 14.70 -4.00
N TYR A 740 -35.36 14.22 -2.76
CA TYR A 740 -36.27 14.46 -1.64
C TYR A 740 -35.86 15.64 -0.75
N HIS A 741 -34.59 16.05 -0.74
CA HIS A 741 -34.14 17.20 0.04
C HIS A 741 -34.13 18.48 -0.79
N LEU A 742 -34.79 19.51 -0.27
CA LEU A 742 -34.89 20.84 -0.86
C LEU A 742 -34.04 21.82 -0.05
N GLN A 743 -33.17 22.54 -0.72
CA GLN A 743 -32.33 23.61 -0.15
C GLN A 743 -32.85 24.98 -0.56
N ASN A 744 -32.45 26.01 0.15
CA ASN A 744 -32.84 27.40 -0.12
C ASN A 744 -34.36 27.56 -0.20
N VAL A 745 -35.12 26.92 0.71
CA VAL A 745 -36.58 26.89 0.68
C VAL A 745 -37.17 28.20 1.15
N GLN A 746 -38.07 28.73 0.35
CA GLN A 746 -38.89 29.91 0.66
C GLN A 746 -40.34 29.48 0.84
N PHE A 747 -40.96 29.99 1.86
CA PHE A 747 -42.38 29.71 2.18
C PHE A 747 -43.28 30.88 1.82
N HIS A 748 -44.33 30.63 1.08
CA HIS A 748 -45.36 31.63 0.76
C HIS A 748 -46.73 30.97 0.63
N ASN A 749 -47.74 31.49 1.39
CA ASN A 749 -49.14 31.07 1.32
C ASN A 749 -49.37 29.52 1.37
N GLY A 750 -48.70 28.84 2.29
CA GLY A 750 -48.84 27.38 2.43
C GLY A 750 -48.07 26.56 1.42
N ILE A 751 -47.29 27.19 0.53
CA ILE A 751 -46.44 26.58 -0.48
C ILE A 751 -44.99 26.83 -0.17
N ALA A 752 -44.11 25.88 -0.49
CA ALA A 752 -42.69 25.93 -0.36
C ALA A 752 -42.01 25.78 -1.72
N THR A 753 -41.08 26.66 -2.04
CA THR A 753 -40.27 26.58 -3.26
C THR A 753 -38.81 26.51 -2.86
N GLY A 754 -38.10 25.50 -3.38
CA GLY A 754 -36.67 25.27 -3.08
C GLY A 754 -35.97 24.62 -4.25
N LYS A 755 -34.68 24.29 -4.08
CA LYS A 755 -33.88 23.56 -5.09
C LYS A 755 -33.57 22.16 -4.60
N ASN A 756 -33.81 21.17 -5.45
CA ASN A 756 -33.36 19.78 -5.16
C ASN A 756 -31.85 19.60 -5.37
N GLY A 757 -31.31 18.43 -5.10
CA GLY A 757 -29.89 18.14 -5.24
C GLY A 757 -29.36 18.09 -6.67
N PHE A 758 -30.21 18.31 -7.67
CA PHE A 758 -29.87 18.52 -9.10
C PHE A 758 -29.87 19.99 -9.48
N GLY A 759 -30.24 20.90 -8.56
CA GLY A 759 -30.39 22.35 -8.82
C GLY A 759 -31.73 22.74 -9.44
N GLU A 760 -32.64 21.79 -9.63
CA GLU A 760 -33.97 21.99 -10.19
C GLU A 760 -34.87 22.69 -9.17
N VAL A 761 -35.68 23.66 -9.61
CA VAL A 761 -36.63 24.35 -8.76
C VAL A 761 -37.86 23.45 -8.54
N VAL A 762 -38.17 23.19 -7.28
CA VAL A 762 -39.25 22.32 -6.85
C VAL A 762 -40.21 23.13 -6.00
N THR A 763 -41.50 23.03 -6.31
CA THR A 763 -42.59 23.68 -5.57
C THR A 763 -43.53 22.61 -5.03
N VAL A 764 -43.72 22.59 -3.69
CA VAL A 764 -44.59 21.61 -2.99
C VAL A 764 -45.35 22.30 -1.86
N GLU A 765 -46.34 21.62 -1.32
CA GLU A 765 -47.07 22.06 -0.14
C GLU A 765 -46.14 22.10 1.07
N LYS A 766 -46.23 23.14 1.91
CA LYS A 766 -45.42 23.28 3.15
C LYS A 766 -45.60 22.09 4.09
N ASP A 767 -46.83 21.59 4.22
CA ASP A 767 -47.21 20.60 5.25
C ASP A 767 -46.64 19.19 4.97
N ILE A 768 -46.21 18.90 3.73
CA ILE A 768 -45.49 17.64 3.41
C ILE A 768 -44.01 17.73 3.73
N LEU A 769 -43.48 18.92 3.99
CA LEU A 769 -42.08 19.11 4.29
C LEU A 769 -41.79 18.92 5.77
N ARG A 770 -40.61 18.36 6.04
CA ARG A 770 -40.01 18.30 7.37
C ARG A 770 -38.64 18.93 7.34
N ALA A 771 -38.36 19.74 8.35
CA ALA A 771 -37.04 20.35 8.54
C ALA A 771 -35.98 19.29 8.81
N VAL A 772 -34.82 19.42 8.19
CA VAL A 772 -33.71 18.45 8.24
C VAL A 772 -32.38 19.19 8.40
N ILE A 773 -31.47 18.62 9.21
CA ILE A 773 -30.06 18.93 9.18
C ILE A 773 -29.41 18.02 8.15
N TYR A 774 -28.96 18.59 7.06
CA TYR A 774 -28.33 17.91 5.93
C TYR A 774 -26.80 18.06 5.94
N ASN A 775 -26.31 19.25 6.29
CA ASN A 775 -24.88 19.56 6.37
C ASN A 775 -24.27 19.11 7.70
N LYS A 776 -22.96 18.89 7.70
CA LYS A 776 -22.20 18.29 8.79
C LYS A 776 -21.67 19.29 9.79
N VAL A 777 -21.65 20.56 9.44
CA VAL A 777 -20.93 21.57 10.23
C VAL A 777 -21.81 22.12 11.32
N PHE A 778 -21.53 21.75 12.55
CA PHE A 778 -22.07 22.39 13.73
C PHE A 778 -21.00 22.47 14.82
N TYR A 779 -21.22 23.42 15.75
CA TYR A 779 -20.28 23.70 16.83
C TYR A 779 -20.83 23.15 18.15
N PRO A 780 -19.95 22.83 19.12
CA PRO A 780 -20.44 22.48 20.44
C PRO A 780 -21.29 23.61 21.00
N PHE A 781 -22.41 23.26 21.66
CA PHE A 781 -23.36 24.21 22.29
C PHE A 781 -24.12 25.17 21.36
N LYS A 782 -23.89 25.15 20.06
CA LYS A 782 -24.55 26.07 19.13
C LYS A 782 -26.00 25.69 18.88
N LYS A 783 -26.89 26.69 18.85
CA LYS A 783 -28.23 26.50 18.30
C LYS A 783 -28.16 26.12 16.82
N VAL A 784 -28.77 25.02 16.47
CA VAL A 784 -28.76 24.50 15.08
C VAL A 784 -30.09 24.83 14.41
N GLU A 785 -30.01 25.43 13.25
CA GLU A 785 -31.13 25.71 12.36
C GLU A 785 -31.15 24.68 11.20
N PRO A 786 -32.35 24.32 10.70
CA PRO A 786 -32.44 23.42 9.56
C PRO A 786 -31.79 24.05 8.32
N ASP A 787 -30.99 23.30 7.60
CA ASP A 787 -30.33 23.73 6.36
C ASP A 787 -30.96 23.13 5.10
N ALA A 788 -31.93 22.23 5.27
CA ALA A 788 -32.75 21.67 4.22
C ALA A 788 -34.15 21.27 4.71
N TYR A 789 -35.03 20.96 3.79
CA TYR A 789 -36.34 20.40 4.05
C TYR A 789 -36.55 19.14 3.21
N CYS A 790 -37.04 18.07 3.85
CA CYS A 790 -37.28 16.80 3.19
C CYS A 790 -38.77 16.64 2.82
N ILE A 791 -39.07 16.23 1.60
CA ILE A 791 -40.42 15.76 1.22
C ILE A 791 -40.66 14.48 2.00
N PHE A 792 -41.67 14.49 2.88
CA PHE A 792 -41.93 13.44 3.85
C PHE A 792 -43.30 12.77 3.60
N PRO A 793 -43.33 11.67 2.83
CA PRO A 793 -44.61 11.05 2.38
C PRO A 793 -45.25 10.18 3.46
N TYR A 794 -45.38 10.70 4.70
CA TYR A 794 -45.91 9.98 5.86
C TYR A 794 -46.87 10.85 6.66
N ASN A 795 -47.81 10.19 7.35
CA ASN A 795 -48.80 10.88 8.20
C ASN A 795 -48.21 11.26 9.58
N GLY A 796 -48.06 12.52 9.85
CA GLY A 796 -47.80 13.09 11.19
C GLY A 796 -46.84 12.29 12.08
N ALA A 797 -47.24 12.17 13.36
CA ALA A 797 -46.42 11.48 14.37
C ALA A 797 -46.47 9.93 14.29
N SER A 798 -47.46 9.34 13.61
CA SER A 798 -47.52 7.88 13.42
C SER A 798 -46.50 7.38 12.42
N ALA A 799 -46.03 8.26 11.52
CA ALA A 799 -45.15 7.93 10.41
C ALA A 799 -45.71 6.84 9.45
N ASP A 800 -47.05 6.71 9.42
CA ASP A 800 -47.69 5.81 8.48
C ASP A 800 -47.54 6.33 7.04
N PRO A 801 -47.20 5.51 6.06
CA PRO A 801 -47.03 5.96 4.67
C PRO A 801 -48.36 6.50 4.09
N ILE A 802 -48.25 7.64 3.40
CA ILE A 802 -49.41 8.18 2.62
C ILE A 802 -49.47 7.42 1.32
N LYS A 803 -50.65 6.82 1.00
CA LYS A 803 -50.86 6.16 -0.29
C LYS A 803 -50.72 7.17 -1.44
N PHE A 804 -50.12 6.76 -2.55
CA PHE A 804 -49.82 7.69 -3.64
C PHE A 804 -51.08 8.36 -4.23
N ASN A 805 -52.21 7.65 -4.33
CA ASN A 805 -53.49 8.23 -4.73
C ASN A 805 -54.10 9.19 -3.68
N GLU A 806 -53.76 9.02 -2.42
CA GLU A 806 -54.17 9.95 -1.35
C GLU A 806 -53.33 11.25 -1.41
N MET A 807 -52.04 11.15 -1.80
CA MET A 807 -51.19 12.32 -2.04
C MET A 807 -51.73 13.24 -3.13
N GLU A 808 -52.36 12.70 -4.18
CA GLU A 808 -52.95 13.48 -5.24
C GLU A 808 -54.03 14.46 -4.73
N ILE A 809 -54.73 14.05 -3.69
CA ILE A 809 -55.79 14.86 -3.09
C ILE A 809 -55.24 15.83 -2.05
N ARG A 810 -54.34 15.37 -1.20
CA ARG A 810 -53.85 16.14 -0.05
C ARG A 810 -52.66 17.05 -0.38
N TYR A 811 -51.80 16.62 -1.34
CA TYR A 811 -50.54 17.26 -1.70
C TYR A 811 -50.33 17.22 -3.21
N PRO A 812 -51.17 17.87 -4.00
CA PRO A 812 -51.18 17.77 -5.46
C PRO A 812 -49.85 18.25 -6.13
N LEU A 813 -49.15 19.22 -5.52
CA LEU A 813 -47.89 19.68 -6.08
C LEU A 813 -46.77 18.65 -5.84
N ALA A 814 -46.69 18.10 -4.64
CA ALA A 814 -45.74 17.05 -4.31
C ALA A 814 -46.04 15.75 -5.10
N TYR A 815 -47.30 15.40 -5.24
CA TYR A 815 -47.75 14.28 -6.11
C TYR A 815 -47.24 14.44 -7.53
N ARG A 816 -47.48 15.60 -8.12
CA ARG A 816 -47.05 15.91 -9.49
C ARG A 816 -45.55 15.79 -9.64
N TYR A 817 -44.81 16.42 -8.74
CA TYR A 817 -43.32 16.37 -8.73
C TYR A 817 -42.83 14.91 -8.67
N LEU A 818 -43.34 14.10 -7.76
CA LEU A 818 -42.93 12.70 -7.63
C LEU A 818 -43.36 11.86 -8.85
N LYS A 819 -44.54 12.12 -9.40
CA LYS A 819 -45.10 11.42 -10.59
C LYS A 819 -44.22 11.70 -11.83
N GLU A 820 -43.85 12.96 -12.07
CA GLU A 820 -43.00 13.36 -13.17
C GLU A 820 -41.59 12.75 -13.08
N ASN A 821 -41.15 12.35 -11.87
CA ASN A 821 -39.82 11.75 -11.63
C ASN A 821 -39.94 10.25 -11.30
N GLU A 822 -41.09 9.59 -11.48
CA GLU A 822 -41.30 8.19 -11.07
C GLU A 822 -40.30 7.24 -11.69
N ASP A 823 -40.08 7.32 -13.01
CA ASP A 823 -39.14 6.45 -13.73
C ASP A 823 -37.70 6.71 -13.26
N ARG A 824 -37.34 7.97 -13.15
CA ARG A 824 -36.02 8.41 -12.67
C ARG A 824 -35.71 7.91 -11.24
N ILE A 825 -36.72 7.90 -10.36
CA ILE A 825 -36.62 7.37 -9.01
C ILE A 825 -36.43 5.85 -9.06
N LYS A 826 -37.29 5.13 -9.80
CA LYS A 826 -37.24 3.67 -9.89
C LYS A 826 -35.97 3.13 -10.53
N GLU A 827 -35.40 3.84 -11.51
CA GLU A 827 -34.11 3.47 -12.12
C GLU A 827 -32.91 3.61 -11.16
N ASN A 828 -32.95 4.60 -10.27
CA ASN A 828 -31.82 4.94 -9.39
C ASN A 828 -31.92 4.34 -7.98
N VAL A 829 -33.07 3.78 -7.60
CA VAL A 829 -33.28 3.21 -6.26
C VAL A 829 -33.86 1.81 -6.34
N GLN A 830 -33.15 0.84 -5.75
CA GLN A 830 -33.70 -0.49 -5.52
C GLN A 830 -34.82 -0.41 -4.47
N CYS A 831 -36.08 -0.34 -4.93
CA CYS A 831 -37.23 -0.47 -4.04
C CYS A 831 -37.32 -1.92 -3.55
N ARG A 832 -37.45 -2.11 -2.23
CA ARG A 832 -37.71 -3.44 -1.65
C ARG A 832 -39.10 -3.89 -2.00
N GLU A 833 -39.27 -5.20 -2.17
CA GLU A 833 -40.60 -5.81 -2.38
C GLU A 833 -41.53 -5.44 -1.21
N GLY A 834 -42.75 -4.97 -1.53
CA GLY A 834 -43.72 -4.52 -0.53
C GLY A 834 -43.62 -3.07 -0.06
N VAL A 835 -42.58 -2.31 -0.47
CA VAL A 835 -42.45 -0.87 -0.15
C VAL A 835 -43.03 -0.04 -1.30
N MET A 836 -43.80 0.96 -0.97
CA MET A 836 -44.31 1.91 -1.97
C MET A 836 -43.18 2.72 -2.56
N TRP A 837 -43.07 2.81 -3.87
CA TRP A 837 -41.92 3.42 -4.59
C TRP A 837 -41.64 4.87 -4.23
N HIS A 838 -42.60 5.63 -3.72
CA HIS A 838 -42.50 7.05 -3.34
C HIS A 838 -42.20 7.25 -1.85
N THR A 839 -42.12 6.18 -1.05
CA THR A 839 -41.78 6.20 0.37
C THR A 839 -40.32 5.86 0.59
N PHE A 840 -39.81 6.01 1.79
CA PHE A 840 -38.37 5.74 2.09
C PHE A 840 -38.09 4.23 2.03
N THR A 841 -36.90 3.85 1.63
CA THR A 841 -36.47 2.45 1.48
C THR A 841 -36.49 1.66 2.78
N ARG A 842 -36.41 2.36 3.91
CA ARG A 842 -36.50 1.79 5.25
C ARG A 842 -37.33 2.70 6.12
N GLU A 843 -38.25 2.10 6.85
CA GLU A 843 -38.86 2.78 8.00
C GLU A 843 -37.81 2.89 9.11
N HIS A 844 -37.33 4.10 9.36
CA HIS A 844 -36.20 4.31 10.25
C HIS A 844 -36.32 5.66 10.93
N ASN A 845 -36.71 5.64 12.22
CA ASN A 845 -36.81 6.82 13.08
C ASN A 845 -37.76 7.93 12.57
N GLN A 846 -38.76 7.62 11.70
CA GLN A 846 -39.74 8.60 11.18
C GLN A 846 -40.58 9.21 12.29
N SER A 847 -40.82 8.46 13.38
CA SER A 847 -41.57 8.96 14.57
C SER A 847 -40.78 9.90 15.48
N MET A 848 -39.49 10.11 15.21
CA MET A 848 -38.58 10.88 16.08
C MET A 848 -38.47 12.35 15.70
N TYR A 849 -39.53 12.96 15.07
CA TYR A 849 -39.49 14.36 14.65
C TYR A 849 -39.62 15.33 15.84
N ASP A 850 -40.62 15.08 16.69
CA ASP A 850 -41.01 15.96 17.81
C ASP A 850 -40.41 15.55 19.18
N VAL A 851 -39.18 15.06 19.21
CA VAL A 851 -38.47 14.68 20.44
C VAL A 851 -37.26 15.58 20.66
N ASP A 852 -36.96 15.81 21.93
CA ASP A 852 -35.76 16.55 22.34
C ASP A 852 -34.50 15.70 21.99
N LYS A 853 -33.48 16.36 21.48
CA LYS A 853 -32.28 15.67 20.95
C LYS A 853 -30.98 16.33 21.37
N ILE A 854 -29.99 15.51 21.67
CA ILE A 854 -28.58 15.90 21.63
C ILE A 854 -28.01 15.40 20.32
N ILE A 855 -27.65 16.31 19.45
CA ILE A 855 -27.10 15.95 18.13
C ILE A 855 -25.57 15.87 18.16
N ILE A 856 -25.05 14.90 17.40
CA ILE A 856 -23.62 14.58 17.36
C ILE A 856 -23.24 14.30 15.89
N PRO A 857 -22.16 14.90 15.34
CA PRO A 857 -21.66 14.52 14.02
C PRO A 857 -21.16 13.07 14.05
N MET A 858 -21.48 12.30 13.00
CA MET A 858 -20.98 10.94 12.90
C MET A 858 -19.45 10.89 12.80
N THR A 859 -18.85 11.92 12.21
CA THR A 859 -17.40 12.01 12.01
C THR A 859 -16.91 13.38 12.46
N ALA A 860 -15.98 13.41 13.42
CA ALA A 860 -15.36 14.63 13.95
C ALA A 860 -13.97 14.33 14.51
N LYS A 861 -13.13 15.36 14.69
CA LYS A 861 -11.80 15.23 15.32
C LYS A 861 -11.89 14.98 16.83
N ASP A 862 -12.91 15.53 17.45
CA ASP A 862 -13.25 15.34 18.87
C ASP A 862 -14.75 15.12 19.03
N THR A 863 -15.21 14.67 20.21
CA THR A 863 -16.64 14.63 20.49
C THR A 863 -17.21 16.04 20.52
N ILE A 864 -18.27 16.26 19.76
CA ILE A 864 -18.98 17.53 19.64
C ILE A 864 -20.46 17.23 19.77
N ALA A 865 -21.15 17.97 20.62
CA ALA A 865 -22.58 17.79 20.81
C ALA A 865 -23.28 19.12 21.04
N THR A 866 -24.54 19.20 20.63
CA THR A 866 -25.40 20.31 21.02
C THR A 866 -26.82 19.81 21.32
N TYR A 867 -27.48 20.45 22.24
CA TYR A 867 -28.85 20.15 22.65
C TYR A 867 -29.86 20.97 21.87
N ILE A 868 -30.87 20.31 21.33
CA ILE A 868 -31.97 20.94 20.65
C ILE A 868 -33.26 20.68 21.43
N SER A 869 -33.82 21.72 22.02
CA SER A 869 -35.16 21.71 22.61
C SER A 869 -36.26 21.96 21.56
N ASN A 870 -35.88 22.35 20.34
CA ASN A 870 -36.85 22.61 19.29
C ASN A 870 -37.33 21.27 18.72
N ARG A 871 -38.57 20.93 18.99
CA ARG A 871 -39.31 19.84 18.37
C ARG A 871 -39.58 20.21 16.92
N GLY A 872 -39.51 19.23 16.03
CA GLY A 872 -39.77 19.45 14.63
C GLY A 872 -38.47 19.50 13.74
N LEU A 873 -37.51 18.63 14.02
CA LEU A 873 -36.27 18.53 13.26
C LEU A 873 -35.82 17.07 13.09
N TYR A 874 -35.51 16.68 11.87
CA TYR A 874 -34.83 15.43 11.56
C TYR A 874 -33.33 15.62 11.33
N MET A 875 -32.57 14.54 11.49
CA MET A 875 -31.17 14.42 11.13
C MET A 875 -31.04 13.58 9.86
N ASP A 876 -30.09 13.89 9.01
CA ASP A 876 -29.68 13.01 7.91
C ASP A 876 -28.81 11.86 8.47
N ASN A 877 -29.20 10.60 8.21
CA ASN A 877 -28.59 9.43 8.83
C ASN A 877 -27.11 9.20 8.44
N ALA A 878 -26.64 9.77 7.34
CA ALA A 878 -25.26 9.57 6.92
C ALA A 878 -24.26 10.47 7.64
N ASN A 879 -24.73 11.57 8.22
CA ASN A 879 -23.84 12.63 8.70
C ASN A 879 -24.02 12.95 10.17
N VAL A 880 -25.25 12.87 10.70
CA VAL A 880 -25.59 13.35 12.03
C VAL A 880 -26.42 12.31 12.78
N TRP A 881 -25.96 11.97 13.97
CA TRP A 881 -26.62 11.10 14.92
C TRP A 881 -27.22 11.91 16.07
N PHE A 882 -28.12 11.33 16.82
CA PHE A 882 -28.67 11.99 17.99
C PHE A 882 -28.89 11.05 19.17
N ILE A 883 -28.87 11.64 20.36
CA ILE A 883 -29.25 11.00 21.61
C ILE A 883 -30.59 11.60 22.03
N THR A 884 -31.51 10.74 22.47
CA THR A 884 -32.78 11.15 23.07
C THR A 884 -33.06 10.30 24.29
N ILE A 885 -33.79 10.93 25.26
CA ILE A 885 -34.27 10.28 26.48
C ILE A 885 -35.73 10.65 26.61
N PRO A 886 -36.66 9.69 26.52
CA PRO A 886 -38.09 9.98 26.62
C PRO A 886 -38.43 10.71 27.93
N ASN A 887 -39.13 11.82 27.82
CA ASN A 887 -39.60 12.68 28.94
C ASN A 887 -38.48 13.20 29.90
N ALA A 888 -37.23 13.26 29.44
CA ALA A 888 -36.16 13.82 30.26
C ALA A 888 -36.36 15.32 30.54
N ASP A 889 -35.96 15.78 31.71
CA ASP A 889 -35.81 17.21 31.99
C ASP A 889 -34.73 17.80 31.05
N SER A 890 -35.00 19.00 30.53
CA SER A 890 -34.08 19.77 29.72
C SER A 890 -32.71 20.00 30.39
N LYS A 891 -32.69 20.12 31.75
CA LYS A 891 -31.44 20.24 32.51
C LYS A 891 -30.58 19.00 32.40
N ILE A 892 -31.16 17.79 32.40
CA ILE A 892 -30.43 16.54 32.18
C ILE A 892 -29.83 16.53 30.77
N MET A 893 -30.61 16.88 29.77
CA MET A 893 -30.15 16.91 28.39
C MET A 893 -28.98 17.89 28.18
N LYS A 894 -29.04 19.08 28.80
CA LYS A 894 -27.97 20.06 28.82
C LYS A 894 -26.71 19.53 29.53
N ALA A 895 -26.87 18.89 30.70
CA ALA A 895 -25.76 18.32 31.46
C ALA A 895 -25.05 17.20 30.69
N ILE A 896 -25.81 16.27 30.08
CA ILE A 896 -25.25 15.22 29.21
C ILE A 896 -24.50 15.83 28.04
N THR A 897 -25.03 16.91 27.44
CA THR A 897 -24.36 17.65 26.36
C THR A 897 -23.01 18.21 26.81
N CYS A 898 -22.96 18.75 28.02
CA CYS A 898 -21.74 19.27 28.65
C CYS A 898 -20.69 18.15 28.81
N VAL A 899 -21.09 17.00 29.37
CA VAL A 899 -20.17 15.87 29.55
C VAL A 899 -19.64 15.38 28.22
N ILE A 900 -20.47 15.24 27.19
CA ILE A 900 -20.03 14.81 25.83
C ILE A 900 -19.02 15.79 25.23
N ASN A 901 -19.15 17.10 25.51
CA ASN A 901 -18.23 18.13 25.03
C ASN A 901 -16.97 18.28 25.88
N SER A 902 -16.84 17.57 27.01
CA SER A 902 -15.67 17.65 27.89
C SER A 902 -14.43 17.00 27.27
N THR A 903 -13.27 17.43 27.74
CA THR A 903 -11.98 16.86 27.31
C THR A 903 -11.85 15.38 27.72
N VAL A 904 -12.30 15.02 28.94
CA VAL A 904 -12.25 13.62 29.42
C VAL A 904 -13.09 12.70 28.54
N PHE A 905 -14.33 13.06 28.21
CA PHE A 905 -15.19 12.25 27.33
C PHE A 905 -14.63 12.17 25.91
N SER A 906 -14.07 13.24 25.37
CA SER A 906 -13.44 13.25 24.04
C SER A 906 -12.24 12.31 23.98
N VAL A 907 -11.33 12.34 24.95
CA VAL A 907 -10.16 11.45 25.00
C VAL A 907 -10.60 9.98 25.10
N LEU A 908 -11.53 9.67 26.03
CA LEU A 908 -12.08 8.31 26.17
C LEU A 908 -12.84 7.83 24.93
N GLY A 909 -13.51 8.76 24.25
CA GLY A 909 -14.24 8.49 23.01
C GLY A 909 -13.30 8.18 21.84
N LYS A 910 -12.25 8.99 21.64
CA LYS A 910 -11.21 8.75 20.62
C LYS A 910 -10.53 7.39 20.83
N ALA A 911 -10.23 7.03 22.07
CA ALA A 911 -9.63 5.76 22.42
C ALA A 911 -10.49 4.55 21.96
N GLY A 912 -11.82 4.66 21.98
CA GLY A 912 -12.74 3.61 21.51
C GLY A 912 -13.16 3.71 20.04
N ALA A 913 -13.05 4.90 19.43
CA ALA A 913 -13.58 5.17 18.10
C ALA A 913 -12.67 4.68 16.96
N ASN A 914 -13.24 4.61 15.75
CA ASN A 914 -12.50 4.24 14.56
C ASN A 914 -11.87 5.49 13.92
N PRO A 915 -10.52 5.60 13.84
CA PRO A 915 -9.87 6.75 13.23
C PRO A 915 -10.12 6.79 11.72
N GLN A 916 -10.10 8.00 11.17
CA GLN A 916 -10.24 8.33 9.76
C GLN A 916 -9.09 9.27 9.35
N THR A 917 -8.87 9.44 8.05
CA THR A 917 -7.88 10.40 7.51
C THR A 917 -8.06 11.80 8.10
N GLY A 918 -6.97 12.51 8.38
CA GLY A 918 -7.00 13.88 8.91
C GLY A 918 -7.41 13.97 10.38
N GLU A 919 -7.11 12.95 11.19
CA GLU A 919 -7.39 12.87 12.63
C GLU A 919 -8.89 12.88 12.98
N TYR A 920 -9.76 12.49 12.04
CA TYR A 920 -11.17 12.31 12.30
C TYR A 920 -11.47 10.95 12.92
N TYR A 921 -12.54 10.86 13.69
CA TYR A 921 -13.03 9.65 14.35
C TYR A 921 -14.52 9.44 14.07
N LYS A 922 -14.96 8.19 14.04
CA LYS A 922 -16.39 7.85 13.92
C LYS A 922 -17.03 7.75 15.29
N PHE A 923 -18.10 8.54 15.53
CA PHE A 923 -18.89 8.57 16.74
C PHE A 923 -20.34 8.11 16.48
N ASN A 924 -20.51 6.93 15.88
CA ASN A 924 -21.81 6.30 15.76
C ASN A 924 -22.18 5.51 17.03
N LYS A 925 -23.38 4.92 17.08
CA LYS A 925 -23.88 4.16 18.23
C LYS A 925 -22.87 3.17 18.79
N GLN A 926 -22.22 2.39 17.90
CA GLN A 926 -21.25 1.35 18.28
C GLN A 926 -20.06 1.90 19.08
N PHE A 927 -19.62 3.12 18.79
CA PHE A 927 -18.46 3.76 19.42
C PHE A 927 -18.82 4.72 20.54
N LEU A 928 -20.04 5.27 20.54
CA LEU A 928 -20.51 6.16 21.60
C LEU A 928 -20.99 5.41 22.83
N THR A 929 -21.80 4.36 22.64
CA THR A 929 -22.44 3.66 23.79
C THR A 929 -21.47 3.00 24.75
N PRO A 930 -20.26 2.54 24.36
CA PRO A 930 -19.30 1.95 25.30
C PRO A 930 -18.44 2.98 26.06
N ILE A 931 -18.54 4.27 25.77
CA ILE A 931 -17.74 5.29 26.48
C ILE A 931 -18.16 5.33 27.98
N PRO A 932 -17.19 5.31 28.92
CA PRO A 932 -17.47 5.46 30.35
C PRO A 932 -18.32 6.71 30.60
N PHE A 933 -19.34 6.58 31.45
CA PHE A 933 -20.28 7.69 31.70
C PHE A 933 -20.82 7.69 33.15
N PRO A 934 -20.68 8.80 33.91
CA PRO A 934 -21.02 8.85 35.30
C PRO A 934 -22.54 8.98 35.52
N SER A 935 -23.30 7.98 35.08
CA SER A 935 -24.75 7.95 35.02
C SER A 935 -25.40 8.20 36.36
N VAL A 936 -24.86 7.66 37.46
CA VAL A 936 -25.41 7.71 38.80
C VAL A 936 -25.36 9.14 39.42
N LYS A 937 -24.45 10.00 38.90
CA LYS A 937 -24.29 11.38 39.38
C LYS A 937 -25.14 12.38 38.60
N LEU A 938 -25.70 11.97 37.45
CA LEU A 938 -26.48 12.83 36.58
C LEU A 938 -27.99 12.59 36.73
N THR A 939 -28.51 12.83 37.94
CA THR A 939 -29.94 12.76 38.24
C THR A 939 -30.55 14.19 38.28
N ALA A 940 -31.86 14.30 38.09
CA ALA A 940 -32.56 15.58 37.90
C ALA A 940 -32.29 16.62 39.03
N ASP A 941 -32.15 16.15 40.25
CA ASP A 941 -31.99 16.99 41.44
C ASP A 941 -30.52 17.11 41.89
N SER A 942 -29.56 16.58 41.12
CA SER A 942 -28.15 16.64 41.51
C SER A 942 -27.57 18.05 41.29
N GLU A 943 -26.74 18.52 42.22
CA GLU A 943 -26.02 19.81 42.10
C GLU A 943 -25.24 19.86 40.79
N ALA A 944 -24.66 18.73 40.38
CA ALA A 944 -23.92 18.61 39.15
C ALA A 944 -24.75 18.90 37.89
N VAL A 945 -25.99 18.39 37.82
CA VAL A 945 -26.91 18.65 36.70
C VAL A 945 -27.32 20.12 36.68
N LEU A 946 -27.65 20.69 37.83
CA LEU A 946 -28.01 22.10 37.95
C LEU A 946 -26.86 23.01 37.48
N TYR A 947 -25.64 22.72 37.95
CA TYR A 947 -24.47 23.51 37.62
C TYR A 947 -24.06 23.35 36.12
N LEU A 948 -24.02 22.14 35.60
CA LEU A 948 -23.74 21.89 34.19
C LEU A 948 -24.80 22.50 33.26
N SER A 949 -26.07 22.48 33.65
CA SER A 949 -27.14 23.17 32.93
C SER A 949 -26.93 24.68 32.86
N SER A 950 -26.48 25.32 33.97
CA SER A 950 -26.11 26.73 33.98
C SER A 950 -24.92 27.02 33.08
N ILE A 951 -23.84 26.20 33.15
CA ILE A 951 -22.67 26.31 32.28
C ILE A 951 -23.07 26.20 30.81
N PHE A 952 -23.98 25.26 30.46
CA PHE A 952 -24.50 25.13 29.09
C PHE A 952 -25.12 26.45 28.61
N ASP A 953 -26.01 27.06 29.38
CA ASP A 953 -26.69 28.31 29.04
C ASP A 953 -25.70 29.46 28.90
N GLU A 954 -24.75 29.60 29.84
CA GLU A 954 -23.71 30.63 29.82
C GLU A 954 -22.79 30.49 28.58
N ILE A 955 -22.34 29.27 28.26
CA ILE A 955 -21.52 29.03 27.08
C ILE A 955 -22.30 29.36 25.81
N THR A 956 -23.56 28.91 25.71
CA THR A 956 -24.40 29.17 24.54
C THR A 956 -24.57 30.69 24.34
N GLU A 957 -24.86 31.46 25.40
CA GLU A 957 -25.00 32.89 25.31
C GLU A 957 -23.69 33.61 24.91
N LEU A 958 -22.57 33.19 25.49
CA LEU A 958 -21.24 33.73 25.14
C LEU A 958 -20.87 33.42 23.69
N GLN A 959 -21.19 32.24 23.18
CA GLN A 959 -20.95 31.87 21.78
C GLN A 959 -21.80 32.70 20.81
N ASP A 960 -23.07 32.88 21.12
CA ASP A 960 -23.97 33.73 20.31
C ASP A 960 -23.42 35.16 20.21
N ARG A 961 -22.96 35.72 21.34
CA ARG A 961 -22.29 37.04 21.36
C ARG A 961 -20.97 37.05 20.58
N TYR A 962 -20.15 36.00 20.71
CA TYR A 962 -18.88 35.89 19.98
C TYR A 962 -19.09 35.89 18.47
N LEU A 963 -20.08 35.16 17.97
CA LEU A 963 -20.35 35.01 16.54
C LEU A 963 -20.75 36.32 15.85
N VAL A 964 -21.39 37.24 16.58
CA VAL A 964 -21.82 38.56 16.05
C VAL A 964 -20.85 39.70 16.43
N ALA A 965 -19.79 39.42 17.20
CA ALA A 965 -18.87 40.40 17.73
C ALA A 965 -17.89 40.96 16.70
N THR A 966 -17.47 42.21 16.87
CA THR A 966 -16.35 42.78 16.15
C THR A 966 -15.01 42.13 16.59
N GLN A 967 -13.96 42.27 15.79
CA GLN A 967 -12.67 41.61 16.08
C GLN A 967 -12.12 41.95 17.49
N ASN A 968 -12.21 43.19 17.90
CA ASN A 968 -11.74 43.60 19.24
C ASN A 968 -12.60 43.00 20.38
N GLN A 969 -13.90 42.83 20.15
CA GLN A 969 -14.80 42.22 21.14
C GLN A 969 -14.60 40.71 21.20
N LYS A 970 -14.19 40.05 20.09
CA LYS A 970 -13.91 38.62 20.05
C LYS A 970 -12.83 38.18 21.04
N GLU A 971 -11.82 39.02 21.29
CA GLU A 971 -10.77 38.71 22.28
C GLU A 971 -11.34 38.60 23.71
N VAL A 972 -12.29 39.50 24.09
CA VAL A 972 -12.93 39.47 25.40
C VAL A 972 -13.79 38.21 25.55
N PHE A 973 -14.61 37.91 24.54
CA PHE A 973 -15.45 36.72 24.56
C PHE A 973 -14.62 35.42 24.49
N THR A 974 -13.48 35.40 23.76
CA THR A 974 -12.55 34.26 23.74
C THR A 974 -12.03 33.93 25.14
N ARG A 975 -11.68 34.97 25.91
CA ARG A 975 -11.21 34.80 27.31
C ARG A 975 -12.32 34.21 28.17
N ALA A 976 -13.52 34.81 28.14
CA ALA A 976 -14.67 34.34 28.91
C ALA A 976 -15.08 32.90 28.52
N LEU A 977 -15.08 32.56 27.22
CA LEU A 977 -15.36 31.21 26.74
C LEU A 977 -14.30 30.18 27.20
N LYS A 978 -13.02 30.53 27.15
CA LYS A 978 -11.94 29.66 27.64
C LYS A 978 -12.07 29.39 29.15
N GLU A 979 -12.43 30.39 29.93
CA GLU A 979 -12.69 30.23 31.36
C GLU A 979 -13.85 29.27 31.59
N LYS A 980 -14.98 29.44 30.90
CA LYS A 980 -16.15 28.56 31.04
C LYS A 980 -15.92 27.13 30.57
N TRP A 981 -15.14 26.96 29.50
CA TRP A 981 -14.74 25.63 29.07
C TRP A 981 -13.76 24.95 30.04
N SER A 982 -12.92 25.71 30.72
CA SER A 982 -12.08 25.21 31.80
C SER A 982 -12.92 24.76 32.98
N ASP A 983 -13.91 25.59 33.42
CA ASP A 983 -14.86 25.24 34.49
C ASP A 983 -15.60 23.93 34.14
N LEU A 984 -16.08 23.81 32.92
CA LEU A 984 -16.75 22.59 32.42
C LEU A 984 -15.85 21.36 32.51
N ASP A 985 -14.61 21.45 32.03
CA ASP A 985 -13.67 20.36 32.09
C ASP A 985 -13.32 19.95 33.52
N GLU A 986 -13.14 20.94 34.46
CA GLU A 986 -12.92 20.68 35.88
C GLU A 986 -14.09 19.95 36.54
N VAL A 987 -15.32 20.41 36.30
CA VAL A 987 -16.52 19.72 36.81
C VAL A 987 -16.60 18.29 36.26
N CYS A 988 -16.28 18.07 34.98
CA CYS A 988 -16.29 16.74 34.38
C CYS A 988 -15.17 15.85 34.96
N PHE A 989 -13.95 16.34 35.20
CA PHE A 989 -12.92 15.61 35.91
C PHE A 989 -13.36 15.17 37.31
N ASN A 990 -14.01 16.04 38.04
CA ASN A 990 -14.57 15.73 39.38
C ASN A 990 -15.71 14.71 39.27
N LEU A 991 -16.57 14.80 38.26
CA LEU A 991 -17.65 13.82 38.04
C LEU A 991 -17.11 12.41 37.77
N TYR A 992 -16.04 12.29 37.00
CA TYR A 992 -15.39 11.03 36.72
C TYR A 992 -14.47 10.56 37.87
N GLU A 993 -14.21 11.37 38.88
CA GLU A 993 -13.28 11.09 39.98
C GLU A 993 -11.90 10.65 39.46
N VAL A 994 -11.40 11.34 38.45
CA VAL A 994 -10.06 11.09 37.94
C VAL A 994 -8.99 11.61 38.88
N THR A 995 -7.93 10.85 39.07
CA THR A 995 -6.78 11.28 39.90
C THR A 995 -5.98 12.38 39.21
N ASP A 996 -5.14 13.09 39.94
CA ASP A 996 -4.28 14.16 39.35
C ASP A 996 -3.36 13.61 38.27
N VAL A 997 -2.87 12.37 38.40
CA VAL A 997 -2.02 11.68 37.39
C VAL A 997 -2.84 11.39 36.11
N GLU A 998 -4.02 10.84 36.26
CA GLU A 998 -4.92 10.58 35.13
C GLU A 998 -5.37 11.86 34.44
N LYS A 999 -5.67 12.89 35.22
CA LYS A 999 -5.99 14.23 34.71
C LYS A 999 -4.85 14.80 33.87
N ALA A 1000 -3.61 14.71 34.35
CA ALA A 1000 -2.45 15.15 33.61
C ALA A 1000 -2.27 14.36 32.30
N GLN A 1001 -2.52 13.06 32.31
CA GLN A 1001 -2.47 12.22 31.10
C GLN A 1001 -3.56 12.59 30.09
N ILE A 1002 -4.80 12.80 30.54
CA ILE A 1002 -5.89 13.27 29.68
C ILE A 1002 -5.59 14.65 29.09
N GLN A 1003 -5.06 15.57 29.90
CA GLN A 1003 -4.68 16.90 29.44
C GLN A 1003 -3.52 16.90 28.45
N ALA A 1004 -2.56 15.99 28.61
CA ALA A 1004 -1.45 15.81 27.66
C ALA A 1004 -1.93 15.37 26.27
N ILE A 1005 -2.95 14.52 26.21
CA ILE A 1005 -3.58 14.12 24.93
C ILE A 1005 -4.47 15.26 24.42
N GLY A 1006 -5.25 15.85 25.30
CA GLY A 1006 -6.12 16.98 25.01
C GLY A 1006 -7.14 16.75 23.89
N ARG A 1007 -7.67 17.86 23.41
CA ARG A 1007 -8.53 17.88 22.22
C ARG A 1007 -7.66 18.11 20.98
N THR A 1008 -7.97 17.43 19.89
CA THR A 1008 -7.28 17.57 18.59
C THR A 1008 -7.52 18.96 17.98
N ILE A 1009 -8.73 19.48 18.18
CA ILE A 1009 -9.11 20.83 17.72
C ILE A 1009 -9.62 21.67 18.88
N SER A 1010 -9.15 22.91 18.99
CA SER A 1010 -9.64 23.80 20.03
C SER A 1010 -11.08 24.22 19.80
N ARG A 1011 -11.87 24.38 20.88
CA ARG A 1011 -13.27 24.79 20.76
C ARG A 1011 -13.42 26.17 20.11
N ILE A 1012 -12.41 27.04 20.22
CA ILE A 1012 -12.42 28.38 19.62
C ILE A 1012 -12.14 28.31 18.12
N ASP A 1013 -11.27 27.41 17.70
CA ASP A 1013 -10.99 27.22 16.28
C ASP A 1013 -12.21 26.67 15.55
N LEU A 1014 -12.95 25.74 16.19
CA LEU A 1014 -14.25 25.29 15.67
C LEU A 1014 -15.22 26.48 15.46
N LEU A 1015 -15.29 27.42 16.40
CA LEU A 1015 -16.14 28.60 16.23
C LEU A 1015 -15.68 29.53 15.09
N ASN A 1016 -14.41 29.51 14.75
CA ASN A 1016 -13.85 30.26 13.64
C ASN A 1016 -13.92 29.52 12.31
N GLY A 1017 -14.55 28.33 12.27
CA GLY A 1017 -14.77 27.56 11.06
C GLY A 1017 -13.61 26.64 10.70
N ALA A 1018 -12.72 26.31 11.62
CA ALA A 1018 -11.74 25.25 11.41
C ALA A 1018 -12.45 23.87 11.42
N GLU A 1019 -12.16 23.04 10.42
CA GLU A 1019 -12.70 21.68 10.28
C GLU A 1019 -11.75 20.63 10.88
#